data_f66a868eafd7293d861549e5569ac779
#
_entry.id   f66a868eafd7293d861549e5569ac779
#
_cell.length_a   1.000
_cell.length_b   1.000
_cell.length_c   1.000
_cell.angle_alpha   90.00
_cell.angle_beta   90.00
_cell.angle_gamma   90.00
#
_symmetry.space_group_name_H-M   'P 1'
#
loop_
_entity.id
_entity.type
_entity.pdbx_description
1 polymer ?
#
loop_
_entity_poly.entity_id
_entity_poly.type
_entity_poly.pdbx_seq_one_letter_code
_entity_poly.pdbx_strand_id
1 'polypeptide(L)'
;MTLGVRKYIAALSIACLAMISSFSVNAQINAEQVMTIGRNVLSMDDYMLAIQYFNQAIKAKPYLSDPYFYRALAKLNLEDYAGAEEDCTMAIENNKFKTEAYKLRGFARQILGKDSLAVEDYNVGLNYNPTDRNFLFYKAVALSDLKHYDDADSTFKSLLRQYPKFEEGYIARAQMQLARNDTTAALQDIETALTLTKSQINPYLMQAEIYWKRQDWPNAGTAIDAAIRLRPDFPDLYVNRAFIRYNADDFFGAMSDYNYAIELDPDNFAAYFNRGLLRYEVKDLENAEKDMTQVIRLDPENFHAYYNRGLIRLELNKNKGALADFKFIESKYPRFYPIYYAMAQAEKNMGNFKNAMMNVHKGEQLVERYVHNPTKNPLDRPTIAAAKTNSVSKDKNPEDETETDVMERFNHLVTVSHTNDQNLSYNEKIKGRVQDRNVNIEMEPSYALSLVAPPVSLKALSNYFRDLDDLNQMRVLSHTLYLSPGLESNDYGDMMAELFEISSQLSQKDPAEMRPADYLLLGVVQTMLKNYNPALRNLDLAIEANPRFAVAYMARGYARYANAISDLKIAKETTNENEAFLDRTAYTSLLQDALADFDKVLSLNPRVVYAWFNKGNIYYEAGDFTSAMQAYSEAIKIDPEFGEAYFNRGLAYLNAGNKNQAFSDLSKAGELGIIPSYNILKRMK
;
A
#
# COMPACT_ATOMS: atom_id res chain seq x y z
N MET A 1 55.65 -41.23 -43.47
CA MET A 1 55.50 -40.36 -42.30
C MET A 1 54.22 -39.49 -42.29
N THR A 2 53.15 -39.84 -43.00
CA THR A 2 52.04 -38.92 -43.22
C THR A 2 50.66 -39.44 -42.74
N LEU A 3 50.51 -40.72 -42.41
CA LEU A 3 49.21 -41.24 -41.92
C LEU A 3 49.09 -41.25 -40.38
N GLY A 4 50.21 -41.38 -39.66
CA GLY A 4 50.24 -41.36 -38.19
C GLY A 4 49.97 -39.98 -37.62
N VAL A 5 50.57 -38.93 -38.20
CA VAL A 5 50.43 -37.53 -37.71
C VAL A 5 49.00 -37.01 -37.89
N ARG A 6 48.26 -37.37 -38.95
CA ARG A 6 46.87 -37.01 -39.16
C ARG A 6 45.91 -37.68 -38.15
N LYS A 7 46.18 -38.91 -37.73
CA LYS A 7 45.40 -39.58 -36.67
C LYS A 7 45.63 -38.97 -35.30
N TYR A 8 46.85 -38.53 -34.98
CA TYR A 8 47.15 -37.85 -33.73
C TYR A 8 46.55 -36.42 -33.68
N ILE A 9 46.60 -35.69 -34.81
CA ILE A 9 45.96 -34.37 -34.91
C ILE A 9 44.41 -34.47 -34.77
N ALA A 10 43.79 -35.48 -35.43
CA ALA A 10 42.37 -35.75 -35.32
C ALA A 10 41.98 -36.18 -33.89
N ALA A 11 42.79 -37.02 -33.23
CA ALA A 11 42.56 -37.40 -31.84
C ALA A 11 42.74 -36.22 -30.85
N LEU A 12 43.74 -35.34 -31.07
CA LEU A 12 43.94 -34.13 -30.30
C LEU A 12 42.80 -33.12 -30.53
N SER A 13 42.31 -32.98 -31.76
CA SER A 13 41.17 -32.10 -32.08
C SER A 13 39.88 -32.60 -31.43
N ILE A 14 39.61 -33.91 -31.41
CA ILE A 14 38.48 -34.51 -30.73
C ILE A 14 38.61 -34.39 -29.21
N ALA A 15 39.81 -34.57 -28.67
CA ALA A 15 40.07 -34.35 -27.22
C ALA A 15 39.93 -32.88 -26.83
N CYS A 16 40.38 -31.92 -27.64
CA CYS A 16 40.17 -30.49 -27.45
C CYS A 16 38.67 -30.10 -27.58
N LEU A 17 37.94 -30.68 -28.58
CA LEU A 17 36.49 -30.46 -28.67
C LEU A 17 35.75 -31.10 -27.50
N ALA A 18 36.17 -32.27 -27.04
CA ALA A 18 35.59 -32.87 -25.80
C ALA A 18 35.94 -32.10 -24.53
N MET A 19 37.12 -31.46 -24.44
CA MET A 19 37.46 -30.55 -23.35
C MET A 19 36.70 -29.23 -23.44
N ILE A 20 36.48 -28.70 -24.64
CA ILE A 20 35.70 -27.47 -24.82
C ILE A 20 34.19 -27.72 -24.55
N SER A 21 33.69 -28.92 -24.87
CA SER A 21 32.30 -29.29 -24.48
C SER A 21 32.13 -29.64 -23.01
N SER A 22 33.23 -29.92 -22.28
CA SER A 22 33.19 -30.11 -20.83
C SER A 22 33.33 -28.81 -20.02
N PHE A 23 33.60 -27.66 -20.67
CA PHE A 23 33.64 -26.34 -20.00
C PHE A 23 32.32 -25.57 -20.07
N SER A 24 31.26 -26.12 -20.67
CA SER A 24 29.90 -25.68 -20.33
C SER A 24 29.38 -26.47 -19.13
N VAL A 25 30.10 -26.47 -18.03
CA VAL A 25 29.52 -26.65 -16.70
C VAL A 25 28.70 -25.39 -16.47
N ASN A 26 27.47 -25.35 -17.00
CA ASN A 26 26.40 -24.65 -16.36
C ASN A 26 26.46 -25.11 -14.89
N ALA A 27 26.92 -24.26 -14.01
CA ALA A 27 26.84 -24.52 -12.57
C ALA A 27 25.35 -24.71 -12.29
N GLN A 28 24.91 -25.99 -12.33
CA GLN A 28 23.51 -26.33 -12.17
C GLN A 28 23.17 -25.89 -10.74
N ILE A 29 22.40 -24.82 -10.64
CA ILE A 29 21.96 -24.29 -9.35
C ILE A 29 21.39 -25.47 -8.57
N ASN A 30 22.01 -25.80 -7.44
CA ASN A 30 21.49 -26.85 -6.57
C ASN A 30 20.24 -26.30 -5.84
N ALA A 31 19.06 -26.58 -6.42
CA ALA A 31 17.79 -26.09 -5.90
C ALA A 31 17.59 -26.45 -4.41
N GLU A 32 18.10 -27.59 -3.94
CA GLU A 32 17.96 -28.01 -2.53
C GLU A 32 18.83 -27.13 -1.59
N GLN A 33 20.03 -26.80 -2.02
CA GLN A 33 20.92 -25.92 -1.29
C GLN A 33 20.35 -24.50 -1.24
N VAL A 34 19.87 -23.99 -2.36
CA VAL A 34 19.22 -22.68 -2.46
C VAL A 34 17.95 -22.62 -1.58
N MET A 35 17.14 -23.69 -1.59
CA MET A 35 15.98 -23.83 -0.70
C MET A 35 16.37 -23.79 0.77
N THR A 36 17.47 -24.45 1.16
CA THR A 36 17.93 -24.45 2.55
C THR A 36 18.37 -23.05 2.98
N ILE A 37 19.09 -22.32 2.12
CA ILE A 37 19.46 -20.93 2.37
C ILE A 37 18.21 -20.07 2.49
N GLY A 38 17.27 -20.17 1.54
CA GLY A 38 16.02 -19.42 1.55
C GLY A 38 15.22 -19.63 2.85
N ARG A 39 15.10 -20.87 3.34
CA ARG A 39 14.42 -21.16 4.61
C ARG A 39 15.16 -20.56 5.83
N ASN A 40 16.47 -20.59 5.83
CA ASN A 40 17.25 -19.98 6.91
C ASN A 40 17.07 -18.46 6.93
N VAL A 41 17.09 -17.82 5.77
CA VAL A 41 16.84 -16.39 5.61
C VAL A 41 15.41 -16.03 6.02
N LEU A 42 14.43 -16.87 5.65
CA LEU A 42 13.03 -16.72 6.06
C LEU A 42 12.89 -16.77 7.61
N SER A 43 13.63 -17.67 8.27
CA SER A 43 13.61 -17.76 9.73
C SER A 43 14.31 -16.58 10.45
N MET A 44 15.07 -15.78 9.71
CA MET A 44 15.66 -14.51 10.16
C MET A 44 14.78 -13.30 9.86
N ASP A 45 13.55 -13.53 9.41
CA ASP A 45 12.56 -12.50 9.00
C ASP A 45 13.00 -11.63 7.80
N ASP A 46 14.04 -12.03 7.05
CA ASP A 46 14.42 -11.35 5.80
C ASP A 46 13.60 -11.92 4.64
N TYR A 47 12.33 -11.54 4.59
CA TYR A 47 11.37 -12.04 3.62
C TYR A 47 11.74 -11.71 2.18
N MET A 48 12.29 -10.52 1.93
CA MET A 48 12.69 -10.09 0.58
C MET A 48 13.82 -10.94 0.02
N LEU A 49 14.85 -11.15 0.80
CA LEU A 49 15.98 -12.00 0.39
C LEU A 49 15.55 -13.47 0.25
N ALA A 50 14.68 -13.96 1.15
CA ALA A 50 14.12 -15.31 1.07
C ALA A 50 13.37 -15.52 -0.26
N ILE A 51 12.55 -14.57 -0.70
CA ILE A 51 11.85 -14.61 -1.99
C ILE A 51 12.84 -14.75 -3.15
N GLN A 52 13.97 -14.03 -3.13
CA GLN A 52 14.97 -14.14 -4.20
C GLN A 52 15.59 -15.55 -4.26
N TYR A 53 15.85 -16.17 -3.13
CA TYR A 53 16.34 -17.57 -3.12
C TYR A 53 15.26 -18.54 -3.61
N PHE A 54 14.00 -18.37 -3.23
CA PHE A 54 12.92 -19.22 -3.73
C PHE A 54 12.69 -19.03 -5.23
N ASN A 55 12.84 -17.81 -5.76
CA ASN A 55 12.81 -17.56 -7.22
C ASN A 55 13.89 -18.36 -7.95
N GLN A 56 15.12 -18.38 -7.42
CA GLN A 56 16.22 -19.19 -8.00
C GLN A 56 15.91 -20.68 -7.94
N ALA A 57 15.31 -21.17 -6.84
CA ALA A 57 14.91 -22.58 -6.72
C ALA A 57 13.79 -22.94 -7.73
N ILE A 58 12.81 -22.05 -7.90
CA ILE A 58 11.72 -22.22 -8.89
C ILE A 58 12.28 -22.23 -10.31
N LYS A 59 13.19 -21.31 -10.63
CA LYS A 59 13.82 -21.24 -11.93
C LYS A 59 14.62 -22.51 -12.26
N ALA A 60 15.30 -23.08 -11.26
CA ALA A 60 16.07 -24.31 -11.41
C ALA A 60 15.17 -25.56 -11.51
N LYS A 61 14.09 -25.64 -10.73
CA LYS A 61 13.16 -26.79 -10.66
C LYS A 61 11.71 -26.31 -10.48
N PRO A 62 11.03 -25.87 -11.55
CA PRO A 62 9.69 -25.28 -11.46
C PRO A 62 8.57 -26.23 -11.05
N TYR A 63 8.84 -27.54 -11.06
CA TYR A 63 7.91 -28.59 -10.66
C TYR A 63 7.94 -28.92 -9.15
N LEU A 64 8.80 -28.28 -8.37
CA LEU A 64 8.84 -28.47 -6.92
C LEU A 64 7.76 -27.62 -6.23
N SER A 65 7.01 -28.24 -5.31
CA SER A 65 5.96 -27.57 -4.54
C SER A 65 6.53 -26.62 -3.46
N ASP A 66 7.62 -27.06 -2.79
CA ASP A 66 8.18 -26.36 -1.63
C ASP A 66 8.65 -24.94 -1.89
N PRO A 67 9.34 -24.61 -2.99
CA PRO A 67 9.76 -23.23 -3.25
C PRO A 67 8.59 -22.25 -3.33
N TYR A 68 7.50 -22.65 -3.98
CA TYR A 68 6.29 -21.82 -4.07
C TYR A 68 5.64 -21.67 -2.69
N PHE A 69 5.53 -22.74 -1.91
CA PHE A 69 4.96 -22.69 -0.58
C PHE A 69 5.73 -21.74 0.36
N TYR A 70 7.07 -21.83 0.39
CA TYR A 70 7.86 -20.94 1.24
C TYR A 70 7.89 -19.50 0.72
N ARG A 71 7.80 -19.30 -0.61
CA ARG A 71 7.63 -17.96 -1.17
C ARG A 71 6.27 -17.35 -0.82
N ALA A 72 5.20 -18.15 -0.86
CA ALA A 72 3.88 -17.75 -0.37
C ALA A 72 3.93 -17.33 1.11
N LEU A 73 4.64 -18.08 1.94
CA LEU A 73 4.79 -17.74 3.36
C LEU A 73 5.55 -16.43 3.55
N ALA A 74 6.60 -16.17 2.76
CA ALA A 74 7.31 -14.89 2.79
C ALA A 74 6.42 -13.73 2.34
N LYS A 75 5.67 -13.90 1.24
CA LYS A 75 4.71 -12.90 0.74
C LYS A 75 3.61 -12.61 1.75
N LEU A 76 3.10 -13.63 2.44
CA LEU A 76 2.08 -13.46 3.48
C LEU A 76 2.60 -12.59 4.63
N ASN A 77 3.85 -12.79 5.07
CA ASN A 77 4.47 -11.97 6.10
C ASN A 77 4.73 -10.53 5.63
N LEU A 78 4.85 -10.30 4.32
CA LEU A 78 4.89 -8.97 3.70
C LEU A 78 3.49 -8.41 3.43
N GLU A 79 2.44 -9.13 3.84
CA GLU A 79 1.02 -8.82 3.64
C GLU A 79 0.59 -8.83 2.15
N ASP A 80 1.36 -9.43 1.25
CA ASP A 80 0.97 -9.70 -0.12
C ASP A 80 0.12 -10.98 -0.19
N TYR A 81 -1.13 -10.88 0.21
CA TYR A 81 -2.04 -12.03 0.29
C TYR A 81 -2.44 -12.57 -1.09
N ALA A 82 -2.53 -11.71 -2.10
CA ALA A 82 -2.85 -12.14 -3.46
C ALA A 82 -1.70 -12.93 -4.09
N GLY A 83 -0.47 -12.43 -3.97
CA GLY A 83 0.71 -13.18 -4.42
C GLY A 83 0.93 -14.46 -3.61
N ALA A 84 0.54 -14.48 -2.33
CA ALA A 84 0.57 -15.70 -1.52
C ALA A 84 -0.47 -16.73 -1.99
N GLU A 85 -1.70 -16.30 -2.38
CA GLU A 85 -2.73 -17.17 -2.95
C GLU A 85 -2.26 -17.82 -4.24
N GLU A 86 -1.63 -17.05 -5.15
CA GLU A 86 -1.08 -17.56 -6.42
C GLU A 86 0.01 -18.60 -6.17
N ASP A 87 0.98 -18.30 -5.33
CA ASP A 87 2.07 -19.21 -5.02
C ASP A 87 1.58 -20.50 -4.31
N CYS A 88 0.62 -20.39 -3.40
CA CYS A 88 -0.02 -21.57 -2.81
C CYS A 88 -0.74 -22.42 -3.87
N THR A 89 -1.37 -21.78 -4.86
CA THR A 89 -2.01 -22.49 -5.97
C THR A 89 -0.97 -23.28 -6.77
N MET A 90 0.15 -22.67 -7.13
CA MET A 90 1.26 -23.34 -7.80
C MET A 90 1.86 -24.47 -6.93
N ALA A 91 1.96 -24.26 -5.62
CA ALA A 91 2.43 -25.30 -4.70
C ALA A 91 1.49 -26.53 -4.69
N ILE A 92 0.17 -26.30 -4.70
CA ILE A 92 -0.86 -27.34 -4.72
C ILE A 92 -0.91 -28.06 -6.08
N GLU A 93 -0.76 -27.36 -7.19
CA GLU A 93 -0.69 -27.95 -8.53
C GLU A 93 0.48 -28.91 -8.64
N ASN A 94 1.64 -28.53 -8.08
CA ASN A 94 2.83 -29.39 -8.06
C ASN A 94 2.74 -30.54 -7.03
N ASN A 95 2.00 -30.35 -5.93
CA ASN A 95 1.78 -31.39 -4.92
C ASN A 95 0.43 -31.23 -4.21
N LYS A 96 -0.58 -31.99 -4.66
CA LYS A 96 -1.93 -31.98 -4.10
C LYS A 96 -2.03 -32.47 -2.64
N PHE A 97 -1.00 -33.14 -2.15
CA PHE A 97 -0.96 -33.65 -0.76
C PHE A 97 -0.32 -32.68 0.23
N LYS A 98 0.12 -31.50 -0.25
CA LYS A 98 0.71 -30.48 0.63
C LYS A 98 -0.40 -29.71 1.35
N THR A 99 -0.88 -30.27 2.45
CA THR A 99 -2.00 -29.73 3.23
C THR A 99 -1.73 -28.32 3.77
N GLU A 100 -0.46 -28.01 4.11
CA GLU A 100 -0.05 -26.70 4.58
C GLU A 100 -0.30 -25.59 3.53
N ALA A 101 -0.19 -25.93 2.24
CA ALA A 101 -0.45 -24.96 1.18
C ALA A 101 -1.97 -24.62 1.09
N TYR A 102 -2.86 -25.59 1.30
CA TYR A 102 -4.30 -25.31 1.40
C TYR A 102 -4.61 -24.42 2.61
N LYS A 103 -3.98 -24.69 3.77
CA LYS A 103 -4.18 -23.86 4.95
C LYS A 103 -3.75 -22.41 4.71
N LEU A 104 -2.58 -22.22 4.14
CA LEU A 104 -2.04 -20.90 3.86
C LEU A 104 -2.87 -20.16 2.79
N ARG A 105 -3.30 -20.88 1.72
CA ARG A 105 -4.19 -20.31 0.68
C ARG A 105 -5.55 -19.92 1.24
N GLY A 106 -6.15 -20.78 2.04
CA GLY A 106 -7.41 -20.49 2.72
C GLY A 106 -7.31 -19.26 3.60
N PHE A 107 -6.24 -19.13 4.38
CA PHE A 107 -6.00 -17.94 5.20
C PHE A 107 -5.82 -16.68 4.35
N ALA A 108 -5.01 -16.72 3.29
CA ALA A 108 -4.85 -15.59 2.37
C ALA A 108 -6.19 -15.19 1.72
N ARG A 109 -7.03 -16.18 1.33
CA ARG A 109 -8.36 -15.97 0.78
C ARG A 109 -9.32 -15.30 1.76
N GLN A 110 -9.29 -15.67 3.05
CA GLN A 110 -10.09 -14.99 4.08
C GLN A 110 -9.74 -13.51 4.19
N ILE A 111 -8.46 -13.18 4.26
CA ILE A 111 -8.02 -11.77 4.32
C ILE A 111 -8.46 -10.99 3.07
N LEU A 112 -8.54 -11.67 1.92
CA LEU A 112 -9.02 -11.09 0.66
C LEU A 112 -10.57 -11.07 0.53
N GLY A 113 -11.30 -11.47 1.58
CA GLY A 113 -12.77 -11.56 1.57
C GLY A 113 -13.33 -12.68 0.67
N LYS A 114 -12.51 -13.68 0.33
CA LYS A 114 -12.88 -14.84 -0.50
C LYS A 114 -13.26 -16.04 0.37
N ASP A 115 -14.09 -15.84 1.38
CA ASP A 115 -14.36 -16.82 2.46
C ASP A 115 -14.93 -18.15 1.95
N SER A 116 -15.77 -18.15 0.92
CA SER A 116 -16.29 -19.38 0.33
C SER A 116 -15.17 -20.28 -0.23
N LEU A 117 -14.19 -19.67 -0.92
CA LEU A 117 -13.02 -20.40 -1.44
C LEU A 117 -12.08 -20.85 -0.32
N ALA A 118 -12.00 -20.08 0.77
CA ALA A 118 -11.25 -20.48 1.96
C ALA A 118 -11.87 -21.73 2.61
N VAL A 119 -13.19 -21.77 2.76
CA VAL A 119 -13.90 -22.94 3.29
C VAL A 119 -13.67 -24.19 2.43
N GLU A 120 -13.61 -24.06 1.11
CA GLU A 120 -13.25 -25.18 0.21
C GLU A 120 -11.85 -25.71 0.51
N ASP A 121 -10.85 -24.82 0.65
CA ASP A 121 -9.48 -25.21 0.99
C ASP A 121 -9.40 -25.93 2.35
N TYR A 122 -10.10 -25.39 3.36
CA TYR A 122 -10.13 -26.02 4.69
C TYR A 122 -10.83 -27.36 4.68
N ASN A 123 -11.88 -27.55 3.87
CA ASN A 123 -12.53 -28.84 3.68
C ASN A 123 -11.57 -29.87 3.07
N VAL A 124 -10.76 -29.46 2.08
CA VAL A 124 -9.73 -30.35 1.51
C VAL A 124 -8.72 -30.75 2.60
N GLY A 125 -8.25 -29.80 3.39
CA GLY A 125 -7.34 -30.10 4.52
C GLY A 125 -7.95 -31.07 5.53
N LEU A 126 -9.23 -30.88 5.89
CA LEU A 126 -9.94 -31.75 6.82
C LEU A 126 -10.25 -33.14 6.24
N ASN A 127 -10.30 -33.32 4.92
CA ASN A 127 -10.39 -34.64 4.32
C ASN A 127 -9.12 -35.47 4.56
N TYR A 128 -7.94 -34.82 4.65
CA TYR A 128 -6.68 -35.50 4.98
C TYR A 128 -6.48 -35.66 6.49
N ASN A 129 -6.85 -34.65 7.28
CA ASN A 129 -6.78 -34.69 8.74
C ASN A 129 -8.05 -34.10 9.36
N PRO A 130 -9.09 -34.95 9.63
CA PRO A 130 -10.39 -34.49 10.12
C PRO A 130 -10.34 -33.82 11.50
N THR A 131 -9.25 -33.98 12.22
CA THR A 131 -9.07 -33.46 13.57
C THR A 131 -8.06 -32.32 13.65
N ASP A 132 -7.57 -31.81 12.52
CA ASP A 132 -6.62 -30.69 12.56
C ASP A 132 -7.25 -29.45 13.17
N ARG A 133 -6.67 -28.99 14.30
CA ARG A 133 -7.18 -27.85 15.06
C ARG A 133 -7.28 -26.58 14.22
N ASN A 134 -6.25 -26.32 13.42
CA ASN A 134 -6.17 -25.07 12.67
C ASN A 134 -7.17 -25.04 11.51
N PHE A 135 -7.34 -26.16 10.78
CA PHE A 135 -8.36 -26.26 9.74
C PHE A 135 -9.77 -26.13 10.31
N LEU A 136 -10.08 -26.76 11.44
CA LEU A 136 -11.37 -26.60 12.11
C LEU A 136 -11.60 -25.15 12.54
N PHE A 137 -10.58 -24.52 13.13
CA PHE A 137 -10.67 -23.15 13.62
C PHE A 137 -10.91 -22.16 12.47
N TYR A 138 -10.04 -22.14 11.45
CA TYR A 138 -10.18 -21.21 10.34
C TYR A 138 -11.45 -21.44 9.51
N LYS A 139 -11.86 -22.72 9.35
CA LYS A 139 -13.13 -23.03 8.71
C LYS A 139 -14.32 -22.44 9.48
N ALA A 140 -14.32 -22.58 10.80
CA ALA A 140 -15.42 -22.06 11.62
C ALA A 140 -15.49 -20.53 11.57
N VAL A 141 -14.33 -19.85 11.58
CA VAL A 141 -14.25 -18.40 11.42
C VAL A 141 -14.77 -17.98 10.03
N ALA A 142 -14.29 -18.61 8.95
CA ALA A 142 -14.74 -18.30 7.59
C ALA A 142 -16.25 -18.51 7.40
N LEU A 143 -16.81 -19.56 7.99
CA LEU A 143 -18.27 -19.80 7.99
C LEU A 143 -19.03 -18.72 8.77
N SER A 144 -18.46 -18.23 9.87
CA SER A 144 -19.01 -17.10 10.63
C SER A 144 -19.04 -15.81 9.80
N ASP A 145 -17.95 -15.51 9.08
CA ASP A 145 -17.83 -14.34 8.21
C ASP A 145 -18.84 -14.39 7.05
N LEU A 146 -19.10 -15.60 6.52
CA LEU A 146 -20.18 -15.87 5.55
C LEU A 146 -21.59 -15.81 6.17
N LYS A 147 -21.71 -15.61 7.50
CA LYS A 147 -22.99 -15.65 8.25
C LYS A 147 -23.68 -17.03 8.22
N HIS A 148 -22.95 -18.09 7.91
CA HIS A 148 -23.41 -19.47 8.02
C HIS A 148 -23.26 -19.95 9.48
N TYR A 149 -23.98 -19.29 10.40
CA TYR A 149 -23.77 -19.42 11.84
C TYR A 149 -24.01 -20.84 12.39
N ASP A 150 -24.94 -21.60 11.82
CA ASP A 150 -25.23 -22.95 12.30
C ASP A 150 -24.11 -23.94 11.93
N ASP A 151 -23.53 -23.82 10.74
CA ASP A 151 -22.38 -24.61 10.31
C ASP A 151 -21.11 -24.21 11.08
N ALA A 152 -20.94 -22.90 11.32
CA ALA A 152 -19.84 -22.36 12.13
C ALA A 152 -19.92 -22.92 13.54
N ASP A 153 -21.08 -22.87 14.21
CA ASP A 153 -21.29 -23.36 15.56
C ASP A 153 -21.04 -24.88 15.67
N SER A 154 -21.52 -25.65 14.68
CA SER A 154 -21.26 -27.09 14.62
C SER A 154 -19.75 -27.40 14.50
N THR A 155 -19.05 -26.60 13.70
CA THR A 155 -17.59 -26.73 13.51
C THR A 155 -16.83 -26.32 14.77
N PHE A 156 -17.21 -25.21 15.44
CA PHE A 156 -16.67 -24.81 16.74
C PHE A 156 -16.94 -25.87 17.83
N LYS A 157 -18.13 -26.44 17.87
CA LYS A 157 -18.44 -27.54 18.82
C LYS A 157 -17.56 -28.75 18.58
N SER A 158 -17.30 -29.11 17.33
CA SER A 158 -16.36 -30.20 17.00
C SER A 158 -14.95 -29.86 17.43
N LEU A 159 -14.47 -28.65 17.16
CA LEU A 159 -13.16 -28.15 17.58
C LEU A 159 -12.99 -28.20 19.10
N LEU A 160 -13.90 -27.58 19.84
CA LEU A 160 -13.78 -27.41 21.30
C LEU A 160 -14.00 -28.73 22.07
N ARG A 161 -14.74 -29.68 21.49
CA ARG A 161 -14.82 -31.04 22.03
C ARG A 161 -13.47 -31.77 21.95
N GLN A 162 -12.69 -31.54 20.88
CA GLN A 162 -11.39 -32.17 20.69
C GLN A 162 -10.28 -31.40 21.42
N TYR A 163 -10.40 -30.08 21.48
CA TYR A 163 -9.42 -29.16 22.08
C TYR A 163 -10.07 -28.28 23.15
N PRO A 164 -10.47 -28.85 24.32
CA PRO A 164 -11.23 -28.11 25.34
C PRO A 164 -10.43 -27.02 26.07
N LYS A 165 -9.11 -26.95 25.86
CA LYS A 165 -8.24 -25.91 26.41
C LYS A 165 -7.80 -24.88 25.36
N PHE A 166 -8.45 -24.87 24.21
CA PHE A 166 -8.13 -23.93 23.14
C PHE A 166 -8.94 -22.65 23.32
N GLU A 167 -8.40 -21.69 24.04
CA GLU A 167 -9.06 -20.44 24.41
C GLU A 167 -9.48 -19.59 23.21
N GLU A 168 -8.66 -19.52 22.17
CA GLU A 168 -8.98 -18.75 20.95
C GLU A 168 -10.24 -19.30 20.27
N GLY A 169 -10.49 -20.60 20.37
CA GLY A 169 -11.70 -21.21 19.85
C GLY A 169 -12.98 -20.75 20.57
N TYR A 170 -12.93 -20.58 21.90
CA TYR A 170 -14.02 -20.03 22.68
C TYR A 170 -14.23 -18.55 22.37
N ILE A 171 -13.16 -17.76 22.27
CA ILE A 171 -13.22 -16.34 21.94
C ILE A 171 -13.85 -16.14 20.55
N ALA A 172 -13.40 -16.89 19.54
CA ALA A 172 -13.93 -16.80 18.18
C ALA A 172 -15.41 -17.23 18.11
N ARG A 173 -15.80 -18.29 18.88
CA ARG A 173 -17.21 -18.70 18.95
C ARG A 173 -18.06 -17.64 19.65
N ALA A 174 -17.56 -17.00 20.70
CA ALA A 174 -18.24 -15.89 21.35
C ALA A 174 -18.43 -14.70 20.39
N GLN A 175 -17.46 -14.37 19.56
CA GLN A 175 -17.58 -13.34 18.51
C GLN A 175 -18.70 -13.69 17.52
N MET A 176 -18.73 -14.94 17.04
CA MET A 176 -19.79 -15.42 16.17
C MET A 176 -21.17 -15.32 16.84
N GLN A 177 -21.27 -15.71 18.13
CA GLN A 177 -22.52 -15.63 18.90
C GLN A 177 -22.98 -14.16 19.08
N LEU A 178 -22.06 -13.22 19.32
CA LEU A 178 -22.34 -11.78 19.33
C LEU A 178 -22.88 -11.28 17.99
N ALA A 179 -22.27 -11.70 16.89
CA ALA A 179 -22.75 -11.38 15.53
C ALA A 179 -24.15 -11.92 15.26
N ARG A 180 -24.52 -13.03 15.90
CA ARG A 180 -25.85 -13.65 15.89
C ARG A 180 -26.81 -13.00 16.91
N ASN A 181 -26.36 -12.05 17.73
CA ASN A 181 -27.07 -11.46 18.87
C ASN A 181 -27.37 -12.43 20.04
N ASP A 182 -26.67 -13.55 20.15
CA ASP A 182 -26.77 -14.46 21.30
C ASP A 182 -25.76 -14.08 22.38
N THR A 183 -26.06 -12.99 23.08
CA THR A 183 -25.19 -12.47 24.13
C THR A 183 -25.05 -13.40 25.33
N THR A 184 -25.98 -14.33 25.54
CA THR A 184 -25.95 -15.26 26.67
C THR A 184 -24.95 -16.38 26.42
N ALA A 185 -25.01 -17.02 25.24
CA ALA A 185 -24.02 -18.02 24.85
C ALA A 185 -22.60 -17.39 24.73
N ALA A 186 -22.52 -16.16 24.20
CA ALA A 186 -21.25 -15.44 24.13
C ALA A 186 -20.60 -15.26 25.51
N LEU A 187 -21.36 -14.84 26.54
CA LEU A 187 -20.84 -14.71 27.91
C LEU A 187 -20.32 -16.03 28.47
N GLN A 188 -21.01 -17.16 28.22
CA GLN A 188 -20.55 -18.47 28.68
C GLN A 188 -19.19 -18.86 28.08
N ASP A 189 -19.01 -18.59 26.78
CA ASP A 189 -17.74 -18.85 26.10
C ASP A 189 -16.64 -17.92 26.58
N ILE A 190 -16.93 -16.63 26.78
CA ILE A 190 -16.00 -15.65 27.33
C ILE A 190 -15.55 -16.06 28.74
N GLU A 191 -16.48 -16.44 29.60
CA GLU A 191 -16.17 -16.93 30.95
C GLU A 191 -15.29 -18.18 30.90
N THR A 192 -15.58 -19.12 29.99
CA THR A 192 -14.75 -20.30 29.79
C THR A 192 -13.34 -19.93 29.34
N ALA A 193 -13.21 -19.04 28.36
CA ALA A 193 -11.91 -18.52 27.90
C ALA A 193 -11.12 -17.89 29.05
N LEU A 194 -11.77 -17.07 29.88
CA LEU A 194 -11.16 -16.40 31.04
C LEU A 194 -10.75 -17.36 32.17
N THR A 195 -11.34 -18.56 32.24
CA THR A 195 -10.85 -19.62 33.15
C THR A 195 -9.56 -20.26 32.64
N LEU A 196 -9.37 -20.29 31.30
CA LEU A 196 -8.18 -20.88 30.66
C LEU A 196 -7.01 -19.90 30.63
N THR A 197 -7.28 -18.64 30.33
CA THR A 197 -6.29 -17.57 30.32
C THR A 197 -6.87 -16.23 30.79
N LYS A 198 -6.10 -15.52 31.62
CA LYS A 198 -6.47 -14.19 32.12
C LYS A 198 -5.61 -13.07 31.53
N SER A 199 -4.70 -13.42 30.63
CA SER A 199 -3.70 -12.48 30.09
C SER A 199 -4.13 -11.76 28.80
N GLN A 200 -5.28 -12.13 28.23
CA GLN A 200 -5.80 -11.52 27.01
C GLN A 200 -6.84 -10.45 27.35
N ILE A 201 -6.74 -9.29 26.67
CA ILE A 201 -7.65 -8.16 26.90
C ILE A 201 -9.01 -8.38 26.21
N ASN A 202 -9.01 -8.95 24.99
CA ASN A 202 -10.20 -9.06 24.15
C ASN A 202 -11.42 -9.71 24.85
N PRO A 203 -11.31 -10.80 25.62
CA PRO A 203 -12.44 -11.36 26.35
C PRO A 203 -13.07 -10.37 27.33
N TYR A 204 -12.27 -9.55 28.00
CA TYR A 204 -12.79 -8.53 28.94
C TYR A 204 -13.47 -7.39 28.20
N LEU A 205 -12.96 -6.97 27.05
CA LEU A 205 -13.63 -5.95 26.20
C LEU A 205 -14.99 -6.46 25.68
N MET A 206 -15.03 -7.69 25.18
CA MET A 206 -16.27 -8.32 24.75
C MET A 206 -17.28 -8.44 25.90
N GLN A 207 -16.82 -8.82 27.08
CA GLN A 207 -17.66 -8.88 28.29
C GLN A 207 -18.20 -7.51 28.66
N ALA A 208 -17.36 -6.49 28.64
CA ALA A 208 -17.77 -5.10 28.91
C ALA A 208 -18.80 -4.60 27.90
N GLU A 209 -18.61 -4.90 26.61
CA GLU A 209 -19.56 -4.55 25.54
C GLU A 209 -20.93 -5.20 25.77
N ILE A 210 -20.97 -6.48 26.13
CA ILE A 210 -22.25 -7.17 26.41
C ILE A 210 -22.97 -6.54 27.59
N TYR A 211 -22.24 -6.29 28.71
CA TYR A 211 -22.85 -5.72 29.90
C TYR A 211 -23.30 -4.28 29.64
N TRP A 212 -22.54 -3.48 28.95
CA TRP A 212 -22.91 -2.12 28.57
C TRP A 212 -24.17 -2.11 27.67
N LYS A 213 -24.26 -2.95 26.63
CA LYS A 213 -25.46 -3.08 25.79
C LYS A 213 -26.70 -3.50 26.59
N ARG A 214 -26.50 -4.21 27.69
CA ARG A 214 -27.54 -4.57 28.66
C ARG A 214 -27.77 -3.49 29.72
N GLN A 215 -27.05 -2.36 29.67
CA GLN A 215 -27.05 -1.30 30.67
C GLN A 215 -26.67 -1.76 32.08
N ASP A 216 -25.90 -2.85 32.16
CA ASP A 216 -25.34 -3.39 33.40
C ASP A 216 -23.99 -2.73 33.68
N TRP A 217 -24.04 -1.47 34.10
CA TRP A 217 -22.85 -0.61 34.30
C TRP A 217 -21.87 -1.17 35.34
N PRO A 218 -22.30 -1.76 36.47
CA PRO A 218 -21.37 -2.34 37.44
C PRO A 218 -20.52 -3.47 36.86
N ASN A 219 -21.14 -4.41 36.13
CA ASN A 219 -20.42 -5.51 35.53
C ASN A 219 -19.56 -5.07 34.34
N ALA A 220 -20.04 -4.11 33.52
CA ALA A 220 -19.26 -3.46 32.48
C ALA A 220 -17.99 -2.80 33.06
N GLY A 221 -18.13 -2.05 34.15
CA GLY A 221 -17.00 -1.42 34.85
C GLY A 221 -15.99 -2.43 35.37
N THR A 222 -16.45 -3.52 35.96
CA THR A 222 -15.57 -4.59 36.47
C THR A 222 -14.77 -5.24 35.34
N ALA A 223 -15.38 -5.46 34.17
CA ALA A 223 -14.70 -6.02 33.01
C ALA A 223 -13.62 -5.09 32.45
N ILE A 224 -13.95 -3.78 32.29
CA ILE A 224 -12.95 -2.79 31.86
C ILE A 224 -11.82 -2.62 32.86
N ASP A 225 -12.11 -2.64 34.15
CA ASP A 225 -11.07 -2.61 35.19
C ASP A 225 -10.10 -3.79 35.10
N ALA A 226 -10.60 -4.98 34.72
CA ALA A 226 -9.75 -6.14 34.46
C ALA A 226 -8.86 -5.91 33.22
N ALA A 227 -9.40 -5.33 32.15
CA ALA A 227 -8.63 -4.96 30.95
C ALA A 227 -7.53 -3.92 31.28
N ILE A 228 -7.85 -2.89 32.06
CA ILE A 228 -6.90 -1.84 32.48
C ILE A 228 -5.76 -2.44 33.32
N ARG A 229 -6.04 -3.40 34.19
CA ARG A 229 -4.96 -4.08 34.95
C ARG A 229 -3.97 -4.82 34.06
N LEU A 230 -4.40 -5.27 32.86
CA LEU A 230 -3.52 -5.94 31.89
C LEU A 230 -2.73 -4.94 31.03
N ARG A 231 -3.36 -3.82 30.67
CA ARG A 231 -2.77 -2.78 29.83
C ARG A 231 -3.06 -1.39 30.38
N PRO A 232 -2.40 -0.98 31.46
CA PRO A 232 -2.61 0.32 32.09
C PRO A 232 -2.11 1.52 31.25
N ASP A 233 -1.32 1.23 30.22
CA ASP A 233 -0.74 2.16 29.26
C ASP A 233 -1.64 2.44 28.04
N PHE A 234 -2.84 1.80 27.97
CA PHE A 234 -3.69 1.89 26.78
C PHE A 234 -4.83 2.92 26.99
N PRO A 235 -4.78 4.11 26.35
CA PRO A 235 -5.68 5.23 26.63
C PRO A 235 -7.15 4.90 26.36
N ASP A 236 -7.48 4.11 25.35
CA ASP A 236 -8.86 3.79 24.97
C ASP A 236 -9.61 3.01 26.05
N LEU A 237 -8.93 2.25 26.89
CA LEU A 237 -9.56 1.56 28.03
C LEU A 237 -10.12 2.57 29.04
N TYR A 238 -9.44 3.67 29.26
CA TYR A 238 -9.91 4.74 30.15
C TYR A 238 -11.05 5.53 29.50
N VAL A 239 -11.02 5.74 28.17
CA VAL A 239 -12.14 6.33 27.44
C VAL A 239 -13.39 5.46 27.59
N ASN A 240 -13.25 4.15 27.44
CA ASN A 240 -14.36 3.20 27.59
C ASN A 240 -14.88 3.16 29.04
N ARG A 241 -13.96 3.17 30.04
CA ARG A 241 -14.37 3.23 31.44
C ARG A 241 -15.06 4.54 31.78
N ALA A 242 -14.57 5.65 31.27
CA ALA A 242 -15.21 6.96 31.42
C ALA A 242 -16.62 6.97 30.86
N PHE A 243 -16.85 6.37 29.71
CA PHE A 243 -18.19 6.22 29.11
C PHE A 243 -19.12 5.37 30.00
N ILE A 244 -18.63 4.26 30.54
CA ILE A 244 -19.39 3.40 31.47
C ILE A 244 -19.73 4.19 32.75
N ARG A 245 -18.77 4.91 33.32
CA ARG A 245 -18.96 5.75 34.50
C ARG A 245 -19.96 6.90 34.27
N TYR A 246 -19.86 7.54 33.11
CA TYR A 246 -20.82 8.57 32.71
C TYR A 246 -22.26 8.03 32.70
N ASN A 247 -22.48 6.86 32.10
CA ASN A 247 -23.82 6.24 32.06
C ASN A 247 -24.26 5.65 33.41
N ALA A 248 -23.34 5.51 34.36
CA ALA A 248 -23.60 5.14 35.74
C ALA A 248 -23.72 6.36 36.67
N ASP A 249 -23.88 7.58 36.12
CA ASP A 249 -23.95 8.85 36.80
C ASP A 249 -22.69 9.24 37.62
N ASP A 250 -21.56 8.56 37.42
CA ASP A 250 -20.25 8.91 37.98
C ASP A 250 -19.50 9.91 37.09
N PHE A 251 -20.00 11.14 37.03
CA PHE A 251 -19.43 12.21 36.20
C PHE A 251 -17.99 12.59 36.60
N PHE A 252 -17.67 12.54 37.91
CA PHE A 252 -16.33 12.83 38.41
C PHE A 252 -15.33 11.75 38.01
N GLY A 253 -15.72 10.48 38.14
CA GLY A 253 -14.89 9.36 37.68
C GLY A 253 -14.69 9.37 36.17
N ALA A 254 -15.75 9.68 35.40
CA ALA A 254 -15.67 9.82 33.95
C ALA A 254 -14.70 10.94 33.54
N MET A 255 -14.80 12.13 34.16
CA MET A 255 -13.88 13.24 33.91
C MET A 255 -12.43 12.89 34.20
N SER A 256 -12.20 12.19 35.34
CA SER A 256 -10.86 11.72 35.71
C SER A 256 -10.27 10.78 34.67
N ASP A 257 -11.05 9.81 34.17
CA ASP A 257 -10.60 8.86 33.19
C ASP A 257 -10.31 9.52 31.83
N TYR A 258 -11.16 10.44 31.36
CA TYR A 258 -10.87 11.20 30.14
C TYR A 258 -9.59 12.03 30.28
N ASN A 259 -9.38 12.67 31.40
CA ASN A 259 -8.14 13.42 31.67
C ASN A 259 -6.92 12.50 31.59
N TYR A 260 -6.98 11.32 32.21
CA TYR A 260 -5.88 10.36 32.20
C TYR A 260 -5.64 9.77 30.81
N ALA A 261 -6.70 9.50 30.05
CA ALA A 261 -6.56 9.06 28.65
C ALA A 261 -5.81 10.11 27.80
N ILE A 262 -6.07 11.39 28.01
CA ILE A 262 -5.37 12.50 27.32
C ILE A 262 -3.92 12.66 27.81
N GLU A 263 -3.64 12.37 29.09
CA GLU A 263 -2.25 12.34 29.59
C GLU A 263 -1.45 11.22 28.93
N LEU A 264 -2.05 10.04 28.69
CA LEU A 264 -1.43 8.92 28.01
C LEU A 264 -1.26 9.16 26.51
N ASP A 265 -2.25 9.76 25.89
CA ASP A 265 -2.26 10.08 24.45
C ASP A 265 -2.83 11.49 24.22
N PRO A 266 -1.97 12.53 24.09
CA PRO A 266 -2.40 13.90 23.83
C PRO A 266 -3.12 14.13 22.50
N ASP A 267 -3.11 13.15 21.59
CA ASP A 267 -3.80 13.22 20.32
C ASP A 267 -5.05 12.31 20.28
N ASN A 268 -5.47 11.76 21.43
CA ASN A 268 -6.69 10.96 21.54
C ASN A 268 -7.95 11.81 21.35
N PHE A 269 -8.42 11.86 20.10
CA PHE A 269 -9.57 12.69 19.74
C PHE A 269 -10.86 12.29 20.46
N ALA A 270 -11.06 10.97 20.71
CA ALA A 270 -12.27 10.47 21.37
C ALA A 270 -12.35 10.93 22.84
N ALA A 271 -11.20 10.95 23.53
CA ALA A 271 -11.12 11.46 24.88
C ALA A 271 -11.48 12.95 24.95
N TYR A 272 -10.95 13.78 24.05
CA TYR A 272 -11.33 15.20 23.98
C TYR A 272 -12.79 15.39 23.63
N PHE A 273 -13.30 14.66 22.64
CA PHE A 273 -14.68 14.79 22.21
C PHE A 273 -15.65 14.46 23.33
N ASN A 274 -15.49 13.29 23.96
CA ASN A 274 -16.38 12.84 25.03
C ASN A 274 -16.23 13.72 26.29
N ARG A 275 -15.00 14.14 26.63
CA ARG A 275 -14.79 15.10 27.74
C ARG A 275 -15.46 16.43 27.45
N GLY A 276 -15.40 16.92 26.24
CA GLY A 276 -16.06 18.14 25.80
C GLY A 276 -17.58 18.06 25.92
N LEU A 277 -18.19 16.91 25.57
CA LEU A 277 -19.62 16.66 25.78
C LEU A 277 -19.98 16.65 27.27
N LEU A 278 -19.21 15.95 28.10
CA LEU A 278 -19.41 15.92 29.55
C LEU A 278 -19.28 17.30 30.15
N ARG A 279 -18.30 18.10 29.73
CA ARG A 279 -18.14 19.52 30.19
C ARG A 279 -19.31 20.39 29.76
N TYR A 280 -19.82 20.18 28.54
CA TYR A 280 -21.02 20.90 28.08
C TYR A 280 -22.23 20.57 28.94
N GLU A 281 -22.43 19.33 29.31
CA GLU A 281 -23.53 18.89 30.16
C GLU A 281 -23.45 19.49 31.58
N VAL A 282 -22.27 19.49 32.18
CA VAL A 282 -22.04 20.08 33.48
C VAL A 282 -21.87 21.62 33.44
N LYS A 283 -22.11 22.25 32.26
CA LYS A 283 -22.05 23.72 32.05
C LYS A 283 -20.66 24.33 32.17
N ASP A 284 -19.58 23.55 32.05
CA ASP A 284 -18.22 24.04 31.89
C ASP A 284 -17.94 24.40 30.40
N LEU A 285 -18.68 25.42 29.94
CA LEU A 285 -18.80 25.73 28.50
C LEU A 285 -17.47 26.19 27.88
N GLU A 286 -16.64 26.95 28.62
CA GLU A 286 -15.36 27.44 28.09
C GLU A 286 -14.35 26.32 27.86
N ASN A 287 -14.30 25.35 28.76
CA ASN A 287 -13.42 24.20 28.57
C ASN A 287 -14.01 23.19 27.56
N ALA A 288 -15.34 23.09 27.47
CA ALA A 288 -15.99 22.31 26.41
C ALA A 288 -15.64 22.86 25.02
N GLU A 289 -15.65 24.19 24.81
CA GLU A 289 -15.24 24.82 23.55
C GLU A 289 -13.78 24.51 23.20
N LYS A 290 -12.89 24.51 24.20
CA LYS A 290 -11.46 24.17 24.00
C LYS A 290 -11.30 22.74 23.57
N ASP A 291 -12.01 21.80 24.21
CA ASP A 291 -11.94 20.39 23.86
C ASP A 291 -12.44 20.15 22.41
N MET A 292 -13.59 20.71 22.02
CA MET A 292 -14.09 20.62 20.64
C MET A 292 -13.15 21.29 19.64
N THR A 293 -12.47 22.37 20.04
CA THR A 293 -11.46 23.02 19.19
C THR A 293 -10.24 22.11 19.00
N GLN A 294 -9.84 21.37 20.03
CA GLN A 294 -8.77 20.38 19.92
C GLN A 294 -9.17 19.22 19.01
N VAL A 295 -10.40 18.72 19.11
CA VAL A 295 -10.91 17.70 18.18
C VAL A 295 -10.82 18.18 16.74
N ILE A 296 -11.25 19.41 16.44
CA ILE A 296 -11.18 20.00 15.09
C ILE A 296 -9.71 20.17 14.63
N ARG A 297 -8.78 20.43 15.53
CA ARG A 297 -7.36 20.51 15.20
C ARG A 297 -6.83 19.13 14.77
N LEU A 298 -7.26 18.06 15.46
CA LEU A 298 -6.85 16.68 15.17
C LEU A 298 -7.54 16.12 13.93
N ASP A 299 -8.82 16.46 13.74
CA ASP A 299 -9.64 16.08 12.59
C ASP A 299 -10.42 17.29 12.05
N PRO A 300 -9.84 18.05 11.09
CA PRO A 300 -10.46 19.26 10.53
C PRO A 300 -11.78 19.04 9.78
N GLU A 301 -12.10 17.80 9.41
CA GLU A 301 -13.34 17.46 8.72
C GLU A 301 -14.42 16.93 9.71
N ASN A 302 -14.16 16.92 11.01
CA ASN A 302 -15.06 16.37 12.02
C ASN A 302 -16.32 17.22 12.20
N PHE A 303 -17.34 16.88 11.45
CA PHE A 303 -18.65 17.54 11.47
C PHE A 303 -19.27 17.63 12.88
N HIS A 304 -19.18 16.57 13.69
CA HIS A 304 -19.76 16.55 15.03
C HIS A 304 -19.08 17.55 15.98
N ALA A 305 -17.78 17.71 15.86
CA ALA A 305 -17.04 18.67 16.65
C ALA A 305 -17.42 20.11 16.30
N TYR A 306 -17.60 20.44 15.02
CA TYR A 306 -18.12 21.74 14.61
C TYR A 306 -19.53 21.99 15.12
N TYR A 307 -20.42 21.00 15.01
CA TYR A 307 -21.80 21.12 15.48
C TYR A 307 -21.86 21.40 16.97
N ASN A 308 -21.17 20.58 17.78
CA ASN A 308 -21.14 20.74 19.22
C ASN A 308 -20.46 22.05 19.63
N ARG A 309 -19.34 22.42 18.99
CA ARG A 309 -18.70 23.71 19.28
C ARG A 309 -19.59 24.88 18.92
N GLY A 310 -20.34 24.79 17.83
CA GLY A 310 -21.35 25.77 17.44
C GLY A 310 -22.44 25.94 18.52
N LEU A 311 -22.99 24.84 19.04
CA LEU A 311 -23.98 24.87 20.14
C LEU A 311 -23.40 25.46 21.43
N ILE A 312 -22.20 25.04 21.84
CA ILE A 312 -21.49 25.57 23.00
C ILE A 312 -21.29 27.09 22.85
N ARG A 313 -20.88 27.54 21.65
CA ARG A 313 -20.69 28.96 21.33
C ARG A 313 -21.98 29.76 21.37
N LEU A 314 -23.11 29.16 21.01
CA LEU A 314 -24.42 29.79 21.16
C LEU A 314 -24.75 30.04 22.64
N GLU A 315 -24.52 29.07 23.51
CA GLU A 315 -24.73 29.23 24.95
C GLU A 315 -23.76 30.27 25.57
N LEU A 316 -22.52 30.34 25.05
CA LEU A 316 -21.55 31.37 25.42
C LEU A 316 -21.82 32.76 24.81
N ASN A 317 -22.92 32.95 24.09
CA ASN A 317 -23.23 34.15 23.29
C ASN A 317 -22.14 34.53 22.25
N LYS A 318 -21.26 33.60 21.84
CA LYS A 318 -20.26 33.77 20.79
C LYS A 318 -20.91 33.54 19.41
N ASN A 319 -22.01 34.25 19.12
CA ASN A 319 -22.91 34.00 17.99
C ASN A 319 -22.20 34.00 16.60
N LYS A 320 -21.21 34.90 16.39
CA LYS A 320 -20.45 34.94 15.13
C LYS A 320 -19.63 33.67 14.93
N GLY A 321 -19.00 33.15 15.98
CA GLY A 321 -18.23 31.89 15.93
C GLY A 321 -19.12 30.67 15.72
N ALA A 322 -20.29 30.64 16.39
CA ALA A 322 -21.29 29.60 16.19
C ALA A 322 -21.77 29.54 14.71
N LEU A 323 -22.10 30.73 14.17
CA LEU A 323 -22.54 30.81 12.77
C LEU A 323 -21.46 30.36 11.78
N ALA A 324 -20.18 30.62 12.06
CA ALA A 324 -19.08 30.15 11.23
C ALA A 324 -18.98 28.61 11.25
N ASP A 325 -19.12 27.98 12.43
CA ASP A 325 -19.12 26.54 12.58
C ASP A 325 -20.29 25.88 11.81
N PHE A 326 -21.50 26.44 11.94
CA PHE A 326 -22.67 25.92 11.23
C PHE A 326 -22.59 26.12 9.70
N LYS A 327 -21.99 27.21 9.23
CA LYS A 327 -21.76 27.42 7.79
C LYS A 327 -20.74 26.44 7.20
N PHE A 328 -19.75 26.05 7.98
CA PHE A 328 -18.85 24.95 7.57
C PHE A 328 -19.66 23.66 7.34
N ILE A 329 -20.53 23.32 8.27
CA ILE A 329 -21.40 22.14 8.14
C ILE A 329 -22.35 22.29 6.96
N GLU A 330 -22.99 23.46 6.78
CA GLU A 330 -23.86 23.73 5.63
C GLU A 330 -23.16 23.49 4.30
N SER A 331 -21.89 23.86 4.18
CA SER A 331 -21.11 23.69 2.96
C SER A 331 -20.86 22.22 2.59
N LYS A 332 -20.78 21.32 3.57
CA LYS A 332 -20.53 19.89 3.42
C LYS A 332 -21.81 19.06 3.45
N TYR A 333 -22.75 19.44 4.33
CA TYR A 333 -23.98 18.70 4.61
C TYR A 333 -25.23 19.62 4.53
N PRO A 334 -25.58 20.14 3.34
CA PRO A 334 -26.66 21.13 3.18
C PRO A 334 -28.05 20.59 3.52
N ARG A 335 -28.22 19.29 3.66
CA ARG A 335 -29.49 18.66 4.04
C ARG A 335 -29.65 18.45 5.53
N PHE A 336 -28.62 18.69 6.32
CA PHE A 336 -28.68 18.56 7.79
C PHE A 336 -29.45 19.72 8.41
N TYR A 337 -30.78 19.57 8.47
CA TYR A 337 -31.70 20.64 8.87
C TYR A 337 -31.50 21.22 10.29
N PRO A 338 -30.98 20.50 11.30
CA PRO A 338 -30.83 21.06 12.65
C PRO A 338 -29.94 22.30 12.69
N ILE A 339 -28.94 22.40 11.80
CA ILE A 339 -28.07 23.59 11.76
C ILE A 339 -28.80 24.86 11.42
N TYR A 340 -29.86 24.81 10.59
CA TYR A 340 -30.60 25.99 10.17
C TYR A 340 -31.37 26.61 11.32
N TYR A 341 -31.90 25.80 12.24
CA TYR A 341 -32.49 26.32 13.49
C TYR A 341 -31.44 26.92 14.45
N ALA A 342 -30.26 26.27 14.53
CA ALA A 342 -29.15 26.81 15.30
C ALA A 342 -28.59 28.11 14.68
N MET A 343 -28.47 28.17 13.36
CA MET A 343 -28.09 29.40 12.63
C MET A 343 -29.14 30.51 12.85
N ALA A 344 -30.44 30.16 12.80
CA ALA A 344 -31.51 31.15 13.10
C ALA A 344 -31.40 31.70 14.49
N GLN A 345 -31.08 30.85 15.48
CA GLN A 345 -30.87 31.34 16.89
C GLN A 345 -29.67 32.28 16.97
N ALA A 346 -28.53 31.93 16.29
CA ALA A 346 -27.35 32.79 16.22
C ALA A 346 -27.66 34.16 15.62
N GLU A 347 -28.36 34.19 14.47
CA GLU A 347 -28.75 35.40 13.76
C GLU A 347 -29.74 36.25 14.60
N LYS A 348 -30.71 35.60 15.27
CA LYS A 348 -31.64 36.26 16.20
C LYS A 348 -30.91 36.93 17.34
N ASN A 349 -29.94 36.24 17.97
CA ASN A 349 -29.15 36.78 19.07
C ASN A 349 -28.31 38.01 18.64
N MET A 350 -27.94 38.08 17.35
CA MET A 350 -27.23 39.22 16.75
C MET A 350 -28.17 40.34 16.26
N GLY A 351 -29.48 40.19 16.38
CA GLY A 351 -30.48 41.13 15.91
C GLY A 351 -30.80 41.05 14.42
N ASN A 352 -30.31 40.03 13.72
CA ASN A 352 -30.48 39.83 12.28
C ASN A 352 -31.75 39.03 11.96
N PHE A 353 -32.93 39.58 12.36
CA PHE A 353 -34.21 38.88 12.29
C PHE A 353 -34.58 38.35 10.88
N LYS A 354 -34.20 39.08 9.81
CA LYS A 354 -34.44 38.66 8.44
C LYS A 354 -33.73 37.34 8.13
N ASN A 355 -32.43 37.25 8.43
CA ASN A 355 -31.64 36.05 8.22
C ASN A 355 -32.12 34.90 9.11
N ALA A 356 -32.49 35.20 10.36
CA ALA A 356 -33.08 34.21 11.25
C ALA A 356 -34.33 33.55 10.64
N MET A 357 -35.28 34.37 10.12
CA MET A 357 -36.48 33.85 9.45
C MET A 357 -36.17 33.04 8.20
N MET A 358 -35.18 33.49 7.41
CA MET A 358 -34.75 32.71 6.21
C MET A 358 -34.21 31.35 6.62
N ASN A 359 -33.40 31.25 7.64
CA ASN A 359 -32.86 29.99 8.14
C ASN A 359 -33.97 29.09 8.70
N VAL A 360 -34.92 29.62 9.48
CA VAL A 360 -36.08 28.85 9.95
C VAL A 360 -36.83 28.24 8.75
N HIS A 361 -37.18 29.07 7.76
CA HIS A 361 -37.93 28.63 6.58
C HIS A 361 -37.16 27.54 5.80
N LYS A 362 -35.81 27.66 5.68
CA LYS A 362 -34.99 26.63 5.04
C LYS A 362 -35.00 25.32 5.84
N GLY A 363 -34.89 25.38 7.16
CA GLY A 363 -35.03 24.23 8.04
C GLY A 363 -36.39 23.54 7.87
N GLU A 364 -37.50 24.32 7.93
CA GLU A 364 -38.86 23.81 7.73
C GLU A 364 -39.05 23.14 6.37
N GLN A 365 -38.54 23.72 5.30
CA GLN A 365 -38.59 23.11 3.95
C GLN A 365 -37.88 21.77 3.89
N LEU A 366 -36.72 21.63 4.55
CA LEU A 366 -35.98 20.38 4.62
C LEU A 366 -36.71 19.33 5.44
N VAL A 367 -37.28 19.71 6.59
CA VAL A 367 -38.13 18.83 7.44
C VAL A 367 -39.33 18.34 6.63
N GLU A 368 -40.08 19.25 5.99
CA GLU A 368 -41.23 18.86 5.16
C GLU A 368 -40.82 17.92 4.04
N ARG A 369 -39.69 18.18 3.39
CA ARG A 369 -39.22 17.39 2.25
C ARG A 369 -38.71 16.01 2.62
N TYR A 370 -37.93 15.91 3.69
CA TYR A 370 -37.18 14.68 4.02
C TYR A 370 -37.77 13.90 5.19
N VAL A 371 -38.45 14.55 6.12
CA VAL A 371 -39.03 13.91 7.31
C VAL A 371 -40.51 13.59 7.10
N HIS A 372 -41.32 14.56 6.67
CA HIS A 372 -42.80 14.38 6.56
C HIS A 372 -43.24 13.80 5.22
N ASN A 373 -42.47 13.99 4.14
CA ASN A 373 -42.84 13.49 2.78
C ASN A 373 -41.69 12.73 2.09
N PRO A 374 -41.15 11.67 2.69
CA PRO A 374 -40.00 10.95 2.13
C PRO A 374 -40.30 10.22 0.82
N THR A 375 -41.58 10.09 0.41
CA THR A 375 -42.00 9.29 -0.75
C THR A 375 -42.08 10.06 -2.08
N LYS A 376 -41.87 11.40 -2.08
CA LYS A 376 -42.00 12.22 -3.31
C LYS A 376 -40.80 12.09 -4.28
N ASN A 377 -39.69 11.53 -3.83
CA ASN A 377 -38.54 11.24 -4.69
C ASN A 377 -38.02 9.82 -4.40
N PRO A 378 -38.04 8.87 -5.39
CA PRO A 378 -37.57 7.51 -5.18
C PRO A 378 -36.08 7.41 -4.79
N LEU A 379 -35.28 8.47 -5.04
CA LEU A 379 -33.90 8.58 -4.62
C LEU A 379 -33.74 9.03 -3.15
N ASP A 380 -34.82 9.53 -2.53
CA ASP A 380 -34.83 10.03 -1.14
C ASP A 380 -35.42 9.03 -0.15
N ARG A 381 -35.67 7.77 -0.55
CA ARG A 381 -36.11 6.73 0.41
C ARG A 381 -34.96 6.39 1.35
N PRO A 382 -35.12 6.58 2.68
CA PRO A 382 -34.23 5.94 3.62
C PRO A 382 -34.40 4.42 3.41
N THR A 383 -33.36 3.74 2.96
CA THR A 383 -33.32 2.29 3.00
C THR A 383 -33.31 1.86 4.46
N ILE A 384 -34.50 1.59 5.00
CA ILE A 384 -34.70 0.91 6.30
C ILE A 384 -34.30 -0.57 6.08
N ALA A 385 -33.08 -0.80 5.70
CA ALA A 385 -32.53 -2.13 5.61
C ALA A 385 -31.02 -2.03 5.72
N ALA A 386 -30.52 -1.79 6.90
CA ALA A 386 -29.18 -2.18 7.36
C ALA A 386 -28.82 -1.49 8.68
N ALA A 387 -29.72 -1.41 9.61
CA ALA A 387 -29.32 -1.22 11.01
C ALA A 387 -28.80 -2.56 11.54
N LYS A 388 -27.72 -3.07 11.00
CA LYS A 388 -26.98 -4.22 11.55
C LYS A 388 -25.67 -4.43 10.78
N THR A 389 -24.69 -3.57 11.00
CA THR A 389 -23.28 -3.99 10.99
C THR A 389 -22.43 -2.78 11.38
N ASN A 390 -21.68 -2.93 12.46
CA ASN A 390 -20.62 -2.02 12.85
C ASN A 390 -19.44 -2.17 11.88
N SER A 391 -19.57 -1.62 10.69
CA SER A 391 -18.43 -1.33 9.84
C SER A 391 -18.69 0.03 9.23
N VAL A 392 -17.95 1.01 9.68
CA VAL A 392 -17.86 2.32 9.03
C VAL A 392 -17.33 2.08 7.63
N SER A 393 -18.23 1.90 6.65
CA SER A 393 -17.83 1.94 5.26
C SER A 393 -17.49 3.39 4.93
N LYS A 394 -16.22 3.65 4.65
CA LYS A 394 -15.71 4.94 4.18
C LYS A 394 -16.24 5.36 2.80
N ASP A 395 -17.17 4.61 2.22
CA ASP A 395 -17.57 4.71 0.81
C ASP A 395 -18.99 5.24 0.57
N LYS A 396 -19.67 5.78 1.60
CA LYS A 396 -20.93 6.49 1.35
C LYS A 396 -20.65 7.95 1.02
N ASN A 397 -21.17 8.39 -0.12
CA ASN A 397 -21.18 9.80 -0.48
C ASN A 397 -21.88 10.59 0.65
N PRO A 398 -21.30 11.68 1.17
CA PRO A 398 -21.94 12.47 2.26
C PRO A 398 -23.37 12.93 1.95
N GLU A 399 -23.76 12.95 0.68
CA GLU A 399 -25.10 13.32 0.22
C GLU A 399 -26.15 12.19 0.45
N ASP A 400 -25.73 10.96 0.70
CA ASP A 400 -26.60 9.78 0.86
C ASP A 400 -26.85 9.40 2.34
N GLU A 401 -26.23 10.12 3.29
CA GLU A 401 -26.42 9.88 4.73
C GLU A 401 -27.80 10.37 5.21
N THR A 402 -28.53 9.47 5.83
CA THR A 402 -29.82 9.83 6.46
C THR A 402 -29.59 10.49 7.82
N GLU A 403 -30.57 11.29 8.29
CA GLU A 403 -30.53 11.90 9.63
C GLU A 403 -30.35 10.84 10.72
N THR A 404 -30.92 9.66 10.57
CA THR A 404 -30.77 8.54 11.50
C THR A 404 -29.32 8.03 11.50
N ASP A 405 -28.65 7.94 10.34
CA ASP A 405 -27.25 7.55 10.26
C ASP A 405 -26.35 8.58 10.97
N VAL A 406 -26.67 9.87 10.81
CA VAL A 406 -25.92 10.96 11.45
C VAL A 406 -26.16 10.99 12.96
N MET A 407 -27.41 10.80 13.41
CA MET A 407 -27.77 10.80 14.84
C MET A 407 -27.28 9.54 15.55
N GLU A 408 -27.29 8.37 14.89
CA GLU A 408 -26.71 7.14 15.45
C GLU A 408 -25.19 7.27 15.64
N ARG A 409 -24.49 7.89 14.71
CA ARG A 409 -23.06 8.21 14.88
C ARG A 409 -22.82 9.22 16.00
N PHE A 410 -23.75 10.12 16.23
CA PHE A 410 -23.65 11.13 17.29
C PHE A 410 -23.68 10.50 18.69
N ASN A 411 -24.39 9.38 18.84
CA ASN A 411 -24.55 8.68 20.11
C ASN A 411 -23.46 7.63 20.39
N HIS A 412 -22.59 7.31 19.42
CA HIS A 412 -21.68 6.16 19.51
C HIS A 412 -20.21 6.49 19.23
N LEU A 413 -19.68 7.51 19.91
CA LEU A 413 -18.23 7.67 20.01
C LEU A 413 -17.68 6.82 21.16
N VAL A 414 -17.94 5.52 21.08
CA VAL A 414 -17.26 4.55 21.89
C VAL A 414 -16.15 3.94 21.04
N THR A 415 -14.94 4.10 21.48
CA THR A 415 -13.75 3.49 20.89
C THR A 415 -13.69 2.01 21.28
N VAL A 416 -14.69 1.22 20.90
CA VAL A 416 -14.52 -0.23 20.84
C VAL A 416 -13.92 -0.54 19.49
N SER A 417 -12.65 -0.22 19.34
CA SER A 417 -11.90 -0.82 18.27
C SER A 417 -11.67 -2.28 18.63
N HIS A 418 -12.46 -3.18 18.06
CA HIS A 418 -12.03 -4.56 17.84
C HIS A 418 -10.92 -4.57 16.77
N THR A 419 -10.00 -3.64 16.83
CA THR A 419 -8.75 -3.76 16.09
C THR A 419 -8.05 -4.95 16.72
N ASN A 420 -8.04 -6.04 15.97
CA ASN A 420 -7.01 -7.03 16.16
C ASN A 420 -5.74 -6.25 16.46
N ASP A 421 -5.26 -6.34 17.70
CA ASP A 421 -4.00 -5.80 18.16
C ASP A 421 -2.83 -6.59 17.51
N GLN A 422 -2.90 -6.71 16.21
CA GLN A 422 -1.77 -6.95 15.32
C GLN A 422 -1.27 -5.62 14.75
N ASN A 423 -1.42 -4.54 15.49
CA ASN A 423 -0.45 -3.47 15.43
C ASN A 423 0.83 -4.04 16.04
N LEU A 424 1.51 -4.82 15.19
CA LEU A 424 2.90 -5.19 15.41
C LEU A 424 3.61 -3.88 15.75
N SER A 425 3.91 -3.71 17.03
CA SER A 425 4.72 -2.61 17.51
C SER A 425 5.92 -2.52 16.58
N TYR A 426 6.11 -1.35 15.98
CA TYR A 426 7.28 -1.01 15.20
C TYR A 426 8.53 -1.45 15.97
N ASN A 427 9.23 -2.41 15.46
CA ASN A 427 10.45 -2.92 16.06
C ASN A 427 11.61 -2.60 15.12
N GLU A 428 12.32 -1.51 15.42
CA GLU A 428 13.49 -1.02 14.66
C GLU A 428 14.60 -2.07 14.49
N LYS A 429 14.57 -3.16 15.24
CA LYS A 429 15.62 -4.20 15.23
C LYS A 429 15.43 -5.27 14.15
N ILE A 430 14.33 -5.26 13.39
CA ILE A 430 14.05 -6.31 12.41
C ILE A 430 14.47 -5.80 11.03
N LYS A 431 15.67 -6.20 10.62
CA LYS A 431 16.15 -6.04 9.23
C LYS A 431 15.29 -6.89 8.29
N GLY A 432 14.92 -6.33 7.12
CA GLY A 432 14.18 -7.06 6.08
C GLY A 432 12.65 -6.94 6.14
N ARG A 433 12.07 -6.29 7.15
CA ARG A 433 10.64 -5.92 7.15
C ARG A 433 10.44 -4.59 6.44
N VAL A 434 9.62 -4.60 5.41
CA VAL A 434 9.15 -3.37 4.76
C VAL A 434 8.15 -2.70 5.71
N GLN A 435 8.60 -1.71 6.50
CA GLN A 435 7.80 -1.12 7.58
C GLN A 435 7.51 0.37 7.40
N ASP A 436 8.14 1.02 6.41
CA ASP A 436 8.00 2.45 6.27
C ASP A 436 6.70 2.83 5.55
N ARG A 437 5.77 3.41 6.31
CA ARG A 437 4.50 3.95 5.78
C ARG A 437 4.67 5.32 5.13
N ASN A 438 5.81 5.97 5.30
CA ASN A 438 6.07 7.34 4.85
C ASN A 438 7.04 7.42 3.68
N VAL A 439 7.31 6.32 2.97
CA VAL A 439 8.14 6.35 1.77
C VAL A 439 7.48 7.17 0.69
N ASN A 440 8.21 8.15 0.17
CA ASN A 440 7.82 8.86 -1.04
C ASN A 440 7.77 7.85 -2.19
N ILE A 441 6.62 7.71 -2.84
CA ILE A 441 6.44 6.75 -3.92
C ILE A 441 6.82 7.44 -5.20
N GLU A 442 8.01 7.13 -5.69
CA GLU A 442 8.50 7.60 -6.99
C GLU A 442 8.58 6.40 -7.94
N MET A 443 8.36 6.64 -9.22
CA MET A 443 8.56 5.58 -10.22
C MET A 443 10.03 5.21 -10.33
N GLU A 444 10.30 3.97 -10.72
CA GLU A 444 11.65 3.52 -11.03
C GLU A 444 12.22 4.35 -12.20
N PRO A 445 13.48 4.81 -12.07
CA PRO A 445 14.04 5.79 -13.00
C PRO A 445 14.30 5.20 -14.39
N SER A 446 14.33 6.09 -15.39
CA SER A 446 14.68 5.73 -16.78
C SER A 446 16.16 5.27 -16.88
N TYR A 447 16.41 4.31 -17.74
CA TYR A 447 17.74 3.80 -18.01
C TYR A 447 18.56 4.73 -18.89
N ALA A 448 19.76 5.02 -18.45
CA ALA A 448 20.74 5.85 -19.14
C ALA A 448 22.01 5.08 -19.49
N LEU A 449 22.74 5.53 -20.50
CA LEU A 449 24.13 5.13 -20.69
C LEU A 449 25.01 5.87 -19.67
N SER A 450 25.91 5.14 -19.03
CA SER A 450 26.85 5.67 -18.03
C SER A 450 28.20 4.95 -18.07
N LEU A 451 29.20 5.52 -17.38
CA LEU A 451 30.49 4.86 -17.12
C LEU A 451 30.48 4.04 -15.84
N VAL A 452 29.40 4.11 -15.06
CA VAL A 452 29.25 3.39 -13.80
C VAL A 452 28.66 2.02 -14.05
N ALA A 453 29.39 0.98 -13.66
CA ALA A 453 28.87 -0.38 -13.72
C ALA A 453 27.68 -0.51 -12.72
N PRO A 454 26.54 -1.09 -13.15
CA PRO A 454 25.43 -1.35 -12.23
C PRO A 454 25.87 -2.29 -11.10
N PRO A 455 25.32 -2.17 -9.89
CA PRO A 455 25.65 -3.05 -8.78
C PRO A 455 25.34 -4.52 -9.16
N VAL A 456 26.23 -5.42 -8.74
CA VAL A 456 26.04 -6.86 -8.97
C VAL A 456 24.80 -7.30 -8.17
N SER A 457 23.71 -7.61 -8.86
CA SER A 457 22.50 -8.14 -8.26
C SER A 457 22.43 -9.65 -8.38
N LEU A 458 21.67 -10.30 -7.50
CA LEU A 458 21.31 -11.73 -7.61
C LEU A 458 20.44 -12.03 -8.87
N LYS A 459 19.92 -10.98 -9.50
CA LYS A 459 19.24 -11.09 -10.81
C LYS A 459 20.27 -11.46 -11.87
N ALA A 460 20.05 -12.57 -12.58
CA ALA A 460 20.76 -12.80 -13.81
C ALA A 460 20.47 -11.61 -14.74
N LEU A 461 21.50 -11.01 -15.33
CA LEU A 461 21.35 -10.00 -16.37
C LEU A 461 20.68 -10.67 -17.58
N SER A 462 19.35 -10.75 -17.57
CA SER A 462 18.56 -11.31 -18.66
C SER A 462 18.39 -10.33 -19.82
N ASN A 463 18.67 -9.04 -19.56
CA ASN A 463 18.44 -7.95 -20.49
C ASN A 463 19.73 -7.58 -21.23
N TYR A 464 19.73 -7.92 -22.49
CA TYR A 464 20.88 -7.79 -23.36
C TYR A 464 20.62 -6.72 -24.42
N PHE A 465 21.39 -5.60 -24.32
CA PHE A 465 21.44 -4.62 -25.42
C PHE A 465 22.62 -4.92 -26.31
N ARG A 466 22.40 -5.78 -27.31
CA ARG A 466 23.43 -6.31 -28.18
C ARG A 466 24.30 -5.23 -28.83
N ASP A 467 23.68 -4.16 -29.33
CA ASP A 467 24.41 -3.06 -29.99
C ASP A 467 25.41 -2.38 -29.06
N LEU A 468 25.11 -2.28 -27.74
CA LEU A 468 26.01 -1.74 -26.73
C LEU A 468 27.15 -2.72 -26.41
N ASP A 469 26.83 -4.01 -26.29
CA ASP A 469 27.84 -5.03 -26.01
C ASP A 469 28.80 -5.21 -27.18
N ASP A 470 28.28 -5.22 -28.42
CA ASP A 470 29.11 -5.27 -29.64
C ASP A 470 30.03 -4.04 -29.69
N LEU A 471 29.53 -2.84 -29.35
CA LEU A 471 30.34 -1.61 -29.28
C LEU A 471 31.47 -1.72 -28.25
N ASN A 472 31.16 -2.21 -27.06
CA ASN A 472 32.17 -2.40 -25.99
C ASN A 472 33.19 -3.48 -26.38
N GLN A 473 32.78 -4.57 -27.01
CA GLN A 473 33.69 -5.65 -27.46
C GLN A 473 34.64 -5.21 -28.59
N MET A 474 34.17 -4.31 -29.45
CA MET A 474 35.04 -3.73 -30.51
C MET A 474 36.18 -2.87 -29.97
N ARG A 475 36.15 -2.50 -28.69
CA ARG A 475 37.13 -1.64 -28.01
C ARG A 475 37.43 -0.33 -28.77
N VAL A 476 36.41 0.22 -29.43
CA VAL A 476 36.53 1.50 -30.13
C VAL A 476 36.37 2.69 -29.18
N LEU A 477 35.80 2.47 -28.00
CA LEU A 477 35.68 3.43 -26.92
C LEU A 477 36.89 3.30 -25.99
N SER A 478 37.34 4.42 -25.41
CA SER A 478 38.37 4.42 -24.37
C SER A 478 37.86 3.85 -23.03
N HIS A 479 36.53 3.89 -22.80
CA HIS A 479 35.86 3.44 -21.59
C HIS A 479 34.69 2.53 -21.93
N THR A 480 34.36 1.60 -21.04
CA THR A 480 33.19 0.74 -21.17
C THR A 480 31.94 1.51 -20.80
N LEU A 481 30.91 1.43 -21.65
CA LEU A 481 29.58 2.00 -21.36
C LEU A 481 28.65 0.93 -20.79
N TYR A 482 27.87 1.32 -19.81
CA TYR A 482 26.87 0.51 -19.14
C TYR A 482 25.49 1.15 -19.27
N LEU A 483 24.43 0.33 -19.16
CA LEU A 483 23.08 0.83 -18.90
C LEU A 483 22.82 0.81 -17.40
N SER A 484 22.49 1.97 -16.84
CA SER A 484 22.23 2.16 -15.40
C SER A 484 20.88 2.82 -15.19
N PRO A 485 20.11 2.45 -14.15
CA PRO A 485 18.87 3.14 -13.80
C PRO A 485 19.20 4.52 -13.21
N GLY A 486 18.72 5.55 -13.84
CA GLY A 486 18.92 6.94 -13.41
C GLY A 486 20.37 7.42 -13.48
N LEU A 487 20.56 8.72 -13.35
CA LEU A 487 21.87 9.35 -13.20
C LEU A 487 21.80 10.37 -12.05
N GLU A 488 21.66 9.91 -10.81
CA GLU A 488 21.65 10.81 -9.65
C GLU A 488 23.07 11.18 -9.23
N SER A 489 23.26 12.47 -8.92
CA SER A 489 24.60 13.07 -8.71
C SER A 489 25.37 12.56 -7.49
N ASN A 490 24.74 11.80 -6.60
CA ASN A 490 25.38 11.25 -5.40
C ASN A 490 26.23 10.01 -5.70
N ASP A 491 25.98 9.33 -6.84
CA ASP A 491 26.68 8.09 -7.21
C ASP A 491 28.03 8.35 -7.91
N TYR A 492 28.36 9.62 -8.23
CA TYR A 492 29.53 9.97 -9.06
C TYR A 492 30.59 10.80 -8.34
N GLY A 493 30.49 11.00 -7.03
CA GLY A 493 31.41 11.86 -6.29
C GLY A 493 32.88 11.57 -6.57
N ASP A 494 33.24 10.29 -6.59
CA ASP A 494 34.61 9.83 -6.86
C ASP A 494 34.97 9.85 -8.36
N MET A 495 33.98 9.85 -9.27
CA MET A 495 34.17 9.86 -10.73
C MET A 495 34.16 11.26 -11.37
N MET A 496 33.70 12.28 -10.63
CA MET A 496 33.54 13.63 -11.22
C MET A 496 34.79 14.15 -11.88
N ALA A 497 35.97 13.96 -11.25
CA ALA A 497 37.25 14.38 -11.82
C ALA A 497 37.56 13.67 -13.14
N GLU A 498 37.32 12.36 -13.22
CA GLU A 498 37.49 11.53 -14.41
C GLU A 498 36.54 11.97 -15.53
N LEU A 499 35.26 12.23 -15.22
CA LEU A 499 34.28 12.72 -16.18
C LEU A 499 34.67 14.07 -16.79
N PHE A 500 35.19 14.99 -15.96
CA PHE A 500 35.70 16.28 -16.45
C PHE A 500 36.95 16.09 -17.31
N GLU A 501 37.87 15.19 -16.95
CA GLU A 501 39.06 14.88 -17.73
C GLU A 501 38.69 14.30 -19.10
N ILE A 502 37.82 13.30 -19.15
CA ILE A 502 37.34 12.70 -20.42
C ILE A 502 36.65 13.75 -21.29
N SER A 503 35.78 14.57 -20.69
CA SER A 503 35.07 15.64 -21.41
C SER A 503 36.06 16.65 -21.99
N SER A 504 37.11 17.04 -21.23
CA SER A 504 38.14 17.98 -21.68
C SER A 504 38.99 17.39 -22.81
N GLN A 505 39.48 16.17 -22.64
CA GLN A 505 40.31 15.49 -23.64
C GLN A 505 39.61 15.32 -24.98
N LEU A 506 38.34 14.84 -24.95
CA LEU A 506 37.55 14.64 -26.16
C LEU A 506 37.13 15.95 -26.82
N SER A 507 36.84 17.01 -26.04
CA SER A 507 36.48 18.33 -26.57
C SER A 507 37.65 19.06 -27.23
N GLN A 508 38.91 18.71 -26.90
CA GLN A 508 40.11 19.30 -27.49
C GLN A 508 40.63 18.51 -28.71
N LYS A 509 40.06 17.32 -29.00
CA LYS A 509 40.42 16.53 -30.14
C LYS A 509 39.97 17.19 -31.43
N ASP A 510 40.82 17.09 -32.49
CA ASP A 510 40.46 17.63 -33.82
C ASP A 510 39.14 16.96 -34.32
N PRO A 511 38.10 17.75 -34.69
CA PRO A 511 36.89 17.21 -35.24
C PRO A 511 37.08 16.25 -36.42
N ALA A 512 38.13 16.45 -37.21
CA ALA A 512 38.48 15.57 -38.33
C ALA A 512 38.94 14.16 -37.90
N GLU A 513 39.42 14.05 -36.65
CA GLU A 513 39.88 12.76 -36.06
C GLU A 513 38.81 12.12 -35.15
N MET A 514 37.69 12.81 -34.92
CA MET A 514 36.61 12.30 -34.07
C MET A 514 35.83 11.21 -34.80
N ARG A 515 35.72 10.05 -34.15
CA ARG A 515 34.87 8.93 -34.63
C ARG A 515 33.46 9.06 -34.06
N PRO A 516 32.42 8.43 -34.67
CA PRO A 516 31.08 8.40 -34.12
C PRO A 516 31.05 7.93 -32.66
N ALA A 517 31.91 6.99 -32.27
CA ALA A 517 32.02 6.49 -30.91
C ALA A 517 32.61 7.52 -29.92
N ASP A 518 33.54 8.38 -30.39
CA ASP A 518 34.13 9.47 -29.57
C ASP A 518 33.05 10.53 -29.26
N TYR A 519 32.23 10.93 -30.26
CA TYR A 519 31.06 11.79 -30.08
C TYR A 519 30.02 11.20 -29.14
N LEU A 520 29.75 9.89 -29.28
CA LEU A 520 28.85 9.19 -28.35
C LEU A 520 29.37 9.27 -26.90
N LEU A 521 30.63 8.91 -26.68
CA LEU A 521 31.23 8.93 -25.35
C LEU A 521 31.19 10.34 -24.73
N LEU A 522 31.54 11.36 -25.53
CA LEU A 522 31.50 12.75 -25.09
C LEU A 522 30.08 13.19 -24.72
N GLY A 523 29.07 12.79 -25.54
CA GLY A 523 27.67 13.08 -25.27
C GLY A 523 27.17 12.40 -24.01
N VAL A 524 27.55 11.14 -23.76
CA VAL A 524 27.21 10.40 -22.54
C VAL A 524 27.83 11.07 -21.31
N VAL A 525 29.12 11.38 -21.35
CA VAL A 525 29.83 12.05 -20.25
C VAL A 525 29.22 13.40 -19.93
N GLN A 526 28.90 14.21 -20.94
CA GLN A 526 28.25 15.49 -20.75
C GLN A 526 26.81 15.35 -20.17
N THR A 527 26.11 14.30 -20.54
CA THR A 527 24.80 13.97 -19.94
C THR A 527 24.94 13.64 -18.45
N MET A 528 25.96 12.84 -18.08
CA MET A 528 26.28 12.55 -16.69
C MET A 528 26.65 13.82 -15.90
N LEU A 529 27.36 14.77 -16.53
CA LEU A 529 27.66 16.08 -15.97
C LEU A 529 26.50 17.07 -15.99
N LYS A 530 25.32 16.65 -16.43
CA LYS A 530 24.09 17.47 -16.59
C LYS A 530 24.25 18.65 -17.56
N ASN A 531 25.24 18.57 -18.44
CA ASN A 531 25.50 19.55 -19.50
C ASN A 531 24.72 19.16 -20.77
N TYR A 532 23.39 19.21 -20.74
CA TYR A 532 22.50 18.63 -21.76
C TYR A 532 22.67 19.25 -23.15
N ASN A 533 22.78 20.57 -23.28
CA ASN A 533 22.92 21.23 -24.58
C ASN A 533 24.20 20.82 -25.36
N PRO A 534 25.40 20.80 -24.77
CA PRO A 534 26.56 20.20 -25.40
C PRO A 534 26.42 18.70 -25.67
N ALA A 535 25.83 17.95 -24.73
CA ALA A 535 25.60 16.52 -24.89
C ALA A 535 24.76 16.22 -26.14
N LEU A 536 23.64 16.92 -26.33
CA LEU A 536 22.75 16.75 -27.48
C LEU A 536 23.47 17.03 -28.79
N ARG A 537 24.25 18.12 -28.87
CA ARG A 537 25.03 18.42 -30.09
C ARG A 537 26.02 17.31 -30.46
N ASN A 538 26.71 16.73 -29.48
CA ASN A 538 27.65 15.66 -29.73
C ASN A 538 26.95 14.36 -30.13
N LEU A 539 25.79 14.06 -29.51
CA LEU A 539 24.98 12.91 -29.88
C LEU A 539 24.36 13.07 -31.30
N ASP A 540 24.02 14.30 -31.70
CA ASP A 540 23.61 14.59 -33.07
C ASP A 540 24.74 14.28 -34.05
N LEU A 541 25.95 14.73 -33.79
CA LEU A 541 27.13 14.43 -34.62
C LEU A 541 27.43 12.92 -34.70
N ALA A 542 27.27 12.20 -33.57
CA ALA A 542 27.41 10.73 -33.57
C ALA A 542 26.37 10.04 -34.49
N ILE A 543 25.14 10.56 -34.51
CA ILE A 543 24.04 10.03 -35.33
C ILE A 543 24.19 10.43 -36.80
N GLU A 544 24.58 11.69 -37.08
CA GLU A 544 24.86 12.15 -38.45
C GLU A 544 25.95 11.31 -39.10
N ALA A 545 27.01 11.01 -38.35
CA ALA A 545 28.12 10.17 -38.83
C ALA A 545 27.71 8.69 -39.00
N ASN A 546 26.73 8.21 -38.19
CA ASN A 546 26.20 6.86 -38.29
C ASN A 546 24.67 6.82 -38.03
N PRO A 547 23.80 6.98 -39.02
CA PRO A 547 22.34 7.00 -38.87
C PRO A 547 21.71 5.68 -38.38
N ARG A 548 22.49 4.61 -38.25
CA ARG A 548 22.03 3.31 -37.71
C ARG A 548 22.61 3.04 -36.31
N PHE A 549 23.14 4.05 -35.65
CA PHE A 549 23.79 3.92 -34.35
C PHE A 549 22.74 3.90 -33.22
N ALA A 550 22.13 2.75 -32.97
CA ALA A 550 21.07 2.57 -31.99
C ALA A 550 21.47 3.06 -30.57
N VAL A 551 22.74 2.84 -30.18
CA VAL A 551 23.26 3.28 -28.88
C VAL A 551 23.26 4.80 -28.75
N ALA A 552 23.57 5.53 -29.84
CA ALA A 552 23.56 7.00 -29.83
C ALA A 552 22.13 7.56 -29.74
N TYR A 553 21.15 6.93 -30.41
CA TYR A 553 19.75 7.31 -30.26
C TYR A 553 19.25 7.05 -28.83
N MET A 554 19.66 5.92 -28.19
CA MET A 554 19.32 5.62 -26.82
C MET A 554 19.87 6.70 -25.86
N ALA A 555 21.13 7.10 -26.04
CA ALA A 555 21.76 8.16 -25.25
C ALA A 555 21.07 9.52 -25.47
N ARG A 556 20.75 9.89 -26.71
CA ARG A 556 20.12 11.18 -27.04
C ARG A 556 18.68 11.24 -26.51
N GLY A 557 17.91 10.17 -26.66
CA GLY A 557 16.56 10.06 -26.10
C GLY A 557 16.54 10.28 -24.59
N TYR A 558 17.48 9.64 -23.86
CA TYR A 558 17.61 9.89 -22.43
C TYR A 558 18.05 11.33 -22.11
N ALA A 559 19.04 11.89 -22.83
CA ALA A 559 19.51 13.25 -22.59
C ALA A 559 18.39 14.29 -22.81
N ARG A 560 17.55 14.11 -23.84
CA ARG A 560 16.35 14.96 -24.09
C ARG A 560 15.35 14.85 -22.95
N TYR A 561 15.03 13.64 -22.52
CA TYR A 561 14.15 13.40 -21.39
C TYR A 561 14.67 14.05 -20.10
N ALA A 562 15.95 13.81 -19.75
CA ALA A 562 16.58 14.36 -18.55
C ALA A 562 16.63 15.89 -18.59
N ASN A 563 16.91 16.48 -19.75
CA ASN A 563 16.88 17.93 -19.94
C ASN A 563 15.46 18.49 -19.70
N ALA A 564 14.43 17.85 -20.27
CA ALA A 564 13.04 18.26 -20.09
C ALA A 564 12.61 18.23 -18.62
N ILE A 565 13.00 17.16 -17.88
CA ILE A 565 12.68 17.05 -16.43
C ILE A 565 13.43 18.12 -15.63
N SER A 566 14.71 18.39 -15.97
CA SER A 566 15.52 19.44 -15.32
C SER A 566 14.90 20.82 -15.51
N ASP A 567 14.51 21.17 -16.75
CA ASP A 567 13.88 22.44 -17.07
C ASP A 567 12.53 22.61 -16.34
N LEU A 568 11.69 21.54 -16.30
CA LEU A 568 10.44 21.56 -15.55
C LEU A 568 10.64 21.77 -14.04
N LYS A 569 11.69 21.18 -13.46
CA LYS A 569 12.00 21.32 -12.04
C LYS A 569 12.42 22.76 -11.72
N ILE A 570 13.27 23.33 -12.54
CA ILE A 570 13.70 24.74 -12.43
C ILE A 570 12.50 25.69 -12.58
N ALA A 571 11.61 25.44 -13.56
CA ALA A 571 10.40 26.24 -13.77
C ALA A 571 9.49 26.21 -12.54
N LYS A 572 9.25 25.06 -11.93
CA LYS A 572 8.43 24.93 -10.71
C LYS A 572 9.00 25.68 -9.50
N GLU A 573 10.31 25.85 -9.43
CA GLU A 573 10.97 26.57 -8.33
C GLU A 573 11.01 28.09 -8.54
N THR A 574 10.84 28.60 -9.79
CA THR A 574 11.18 29.98 -10.14
C THR A 574 9.99 30.85 -10.62
N THR A 575 8.81 30.29 -10.97
CA THR A 575 7.82 31.05 -11.76
C THR A 575 6.40 31.15 -11.20
N ASN A 576 5.71 32.30 -11.55
CA ASN A 576 4.28 32.55 -11.41
C ASN A 576 3.47 31.78 -12.48
N GLU A 577 2.19 31.48 -12.18
CA GLU A 577 1.29 30.62 -12.98
C GLU A 577 1.19 30.92 -14.51
N ASN A 578 1.45 32.15 -14.94
CA ASN A 578 1.36 32.53 -16.36
C ASN A 578 2.59 32.19 -17.21
N GLU A 579 3.78 32.11 -16.63
CA GLU A 579 5.01 31.68 -17.31
C GLU A 579 5.09 30.15 -17.40
N ALA A 580 4.47 29.44 -16.49
CA ALA A 580 4.37 27.98 -16.48
C ALA A 580 3.67 27.38 -17.73
N PHE A 581 2.90 28.17 -18.48
CA PHE A 581 2.23 27.71 -19.69
C PHE A 581 3.14 27.66 -20.92
N LEU A 582 4.07 28.60 -21.05
CA LEU A 582 5.08 28.62 -22.15
C LEU A 582 6.08 27.48 -22.00
N ASP A 583 6.49 27.17 -20.78
CA ASP A 583 7.41 26.09 -20.49
C ASP A 583 6.81 24.69 -20.74
N ARG A 584 5.50 24.52 -20.60
CA ARG A 584 4.82 23.26 -20.92
C ARG A 584 4.91 22.86 -22.39
N THR A 585 4.93 23.82 -23.32
CA THR A 585 5.03 23.54 -24.77
C THR A 585 6.43 23.07 -25.13
N ALA A 586 7.47 23.72 -24.57
CA ALA A 586 8.86 23.29 -24.74
C ALA A 586 9.09 21.91 -24.12
N TYR A 587 8.58 21.70 -22.92
CA TYR A 587 8.62 20.41 -22.22
C TYR A 587 7.98 19.28 -23.06
N THR A 588 6.76 19.52 -23.59
CA THR A 588 6.07 18.54 -24.42
C THR A 588 6.83 18.24 -25.71
N SER A 589 7.45 19.24 -26.33
CA SER A 589 8.26 19.06 -27.54
C SER A 589 9.50 18.20 -27.25
N LEU A 590 10.23 18.48 -26.17
CA LEU A 590 11.41 17.69 -25.77
C LEU A 590 11.05 16.24 -25.46
N LEU A 591 9.90 15.99 -24.84
CA LEU A 591 9.40 14.65 -24.61
C LEU A 591 9.04 13.92 -25.91
N GLN A 592 8.44 14.61 -26.90
CA GLN A 592 8.15 14.04 -28.22
C GLN A 592 9.43 13.68 -28.96
N ASP A 593 10.45 14.55 -28.92
CA ASP A 593 11.76 14.28 -29.51
C ASP A 593 12.47 13.09 -28.86
N ALA A 594 12.35 12.95 -27.53
CA ALA A 594 12.89 11.80 -26.81
C ALA A 594 12.16 10.51 -27.22
N LEU A 595 10.82 10.53 -27.34
CA LEU A 595 10.03 9.41 -27.83
C LEU A 595 10.44 9.00 -29.25
N ALA A 596 10.67 9.96 -30.15
CA ALA A 596 11.11 9.71 -31.51
C ALA A 596 12.48 9.00 -31.55
N ASP A 597 13.40 9.35 -30.65
CA ASP A 597 14.69 8.68 -30.54
C ASP A 597 14.53 7.22 -30.07
N PHE A 598 13.69 6.96 -29.05
CA PHE A 598 13.42 5.58 -28.62
C PHE A 598 12.66 4.78 -29.67
N ASP A 599 11.76 5.41 -30.44
CA ASP A 599 11.13 4.75 -31.60
C ASP A 599 12.17 4.39 -32.66
N LYS A 600 13.18 5.23 -32.87
CA LYS A 600 14.28 4.89 -33.76
C LYS A 600 15.13 3.74 -33.26
N VAL A 601 15.43 3.70 -31.95
CA VAL A 601 16.09 2.53 -31.34
C VAL A 601 15.29 1.27 -31.63
N LEU A 602 13.97 1.28 -31.36
CA LEU A 602 13.09 0.13 -31.54
C LEU A 602 12.89 -0.26 -33.02
N SER A 603 12.97 0.70 -33.94
CA SER A 603 12.96 0.40 -35.38
C SER A 603 14.24 -0.31 -35.84
N LEU A 604 15.39 -0.05 -35.19
CA LEU A 604 16.67 -0.71 -35.48
C LEU A 604 16.77 -2.04 -34.75
N ASN A 605 16.31 -2.11 -33.51
CA ASN A 605 16.32 -3.30 -32.68
C ASN A 605 15.06 -3.36 -31.78
N PRO A 606 14.00 -4.08 -32.22
CA PRO A 606 12.72 -4.15 -31.50
C PRO A 606 12.79 -4.79 -30.10
N ARG A 607 13.88 -5.47 -29.77
CA ARG A 607 14.04 -6.19 -28.49
C ARG A 607 14.79 -5.40 -27.42
N VAL A 608 15.03 -4.11 -27.61
CA VAL A 608 15.67 -3.26 -26.60
C VAL A 608 14.62 -2.91 -25.51
N VAL A 609 14.60 -3.71 -24.44
CA VAL A 609 13.66 -3.60 -23.32
C VAL A 609 13.67 -2.19 -22.71
N TYR A 610 14.87 -1.65 -22.53
CA TYR A 610 15.07 -0.33 -21.91
C TYR A 610 14.49 0.84 -22.71
N ALA A 611 14.42 0.71 -24.05
CA ALA A 611 13.76 1.73 -24.87
C ALA A 611 12.25 1.74 -24.66
N TRP A 612 11.62 0.56 -24.54
CA TRP A 612 10.21 0.44 -24.18
C TRP A 612 9.94 0.96 -22.78
N PHE A 613 10.79 0.64 -21.81
CA PHE A 613 10.66 1.11 -20.43
C PHE A 613 10.76 2.64 -20.34
N ASN A 614 11.78 3.23 -20.98
CA ASN A 614 11.95 4.69 -21.00
C ASN A 614 10.79 5.41 -21.69
N LYS A 615 10.23 4.85 -22.77
CA LYS A 615 8.99 5.36 -23.37
C LYS A 615 7.83 5.35 -22.38
N GLY A 616 7.69 4.26 -21.62
CA GLY A 616 6.69 4.16 -20.57
C GLY A 616 6.83 5.25 -19.53
N ASN A 617 8.05 5.54 -19.08
CA ASN A 617 8.32 6.60 -18.12
C ASN A 617 7.96 7.98 -18.68
N ILE A 618 8.28 8.27 -19.94
CA ILE A 618 7.91 9.52 -20.60
C ILE A 618 6.38 9.68 -20.65
N TYR A 619 5.64 8.65 -21.07
CA TYR A 619 4.17 8.69 -21.11
C TYR A 619 3.58 8.87 -19.70
N TYR A 620 4.16 8.21 -18.70
CA TYR A 620 3.72 8.34 -17.31
C TYR A 620 3.89 9.78 -16.80
N GLU A 621 5.04 10.40 -17.02
CA GLU A 621 5.31 11.82 -16.69
C GLU A 621 4.39 12.80 -17.43
N ALA A 622 4.04 12.47 -18.67
CA ALA A 622 3.09 13.24 -19.47
C ALA A 622 1.63 13.05 -19.00
N GLY A 623 1.36 12.12 -18.08
CA GLY A 623 0.01 11.76 -17.62
C GLY A 623 -0.78 10.85 -18.56
N ASP A 624 -0.17 10.38 -19.65
CA ASP A 624 -0.77 9.39 -20.55
C ASP A 624 -0.52 7.97 -20.01
N PHE A 625 -1.28 7.64 -18.97
CA PHE A 625 -1.15 6.32 -18.30
C PHE A 625 -1.50 5.16 -19.24
N THR A 626 -2.35 5.37 -20.24
CA THR A 626 -2.72 4.32 -21.20
C THR A 626 -1.53 3.94 -22.08
N SER A 627 -0.85 4.90 -22.69
CA SER A 627 0.36 4.66 -23.49
C SER A 627 1.51 4.16 -22.62
N ALA A 628 1.64 4.63 -21.37
CA ALA A 628 2.61 4.15 -20.40
C ALA A 628 2.42 2.63 -20.14
N MET A 629 1.20 2.21 -19.81
CA MET A 629 0.86 0.80 -19.58
C MET A 629 1.17 -0.08 -20.81
N GLN A 630 0.92 0.40 -22.02
CA GLN A 630 1.25 -0.32 -23.24
C GLN A 630 2.77 -0.48 -23.41
N ALA A 631 3.53 0.59 -23.23
CA ALA A 631 4.98 0.56 -23.36
C ALA A 631 5.64 -0.37 -22.32
N TYR A 632 5.22 -0.30 -21.06
CA TYR A 632 5.70 -1.24 -20.04
C TYR A 632 5.29 -2.67 -20.34
N SER A 633 4.11 -2.91 -20.92
CA SER A 633 3.66 -4.24 -21.30
C SER A 633 4.53 -4.85 -22.40
N GLU A 634 4.99 -4.05 -23.38
CA GLU A 634 5.96 -4.53 -24.39
C GLU A 634 7.34 -4.82 -23.75
N ALA A 635 7.78 -4.01 -22.78
CA ALA A 635 8.99 -4.29 -22.02
C ALA A 635 8.89 -5.64 -21.26
N ILE A 636 7.80 -5.87 -20.55
CA ILE A 636 7.52 -7.09 -19.79
C ILE A 636 7.39 -8.33 -20.71
N LYS A 637 6.81 -8.17 -21.88
CA LYS A 637 6.69 -9.25 -22.87
C LYS A 637 8.05 -9.72 -23.39
N ILE A 638 9.01 -8.78 -23.51
CA ILE A 638 10.39 -9.11 -23.91
C ILE A 638 11.15 -9.71 -22.73
N ASP A 639 11.02 -9.13 -21.55
CA ASP A 639 11.61 -9.60 -20.31
C ASP A 639 10.57 -9.71 -19.17
N PRO A 640 10.04 -10.92 -18.93
CA PRO A 640 9.10 -11.18 -17.84
C PRO A 640 9.68 -11.03 -16.42
N GLU A 641 11.01 -10.88 -16.28
CA GLU A 641 11.69 -10.68 -15.00
C GLU A 641 12.05 -9.19 -14.76
N PHE A 642 11.58 -8.26 -15.59
CA PHE A 642 11.85 -6.84 -15.47
C PHE A 642 10.95 -6.19 -14.40
N GLY A 643 11.35 -6.28 -13.13
CA GLY A 643 10.59 -5.83 -11.97
C GLY A 643 10.20 -4.36 -12.00
N GLU A 644 11.11 -3.49 -12.47
CA GLU A 644 10.91 -2.05 -12.60
C GLU A 644 9.74 -1.71 -13.55
N ALA A 645 9.59 -2.49 -14.62
CA ALA A 645 8.47 -2.30 -15.56
C ALA A 645 7.12 -2.70 -14.94
N TYR A 646 7.07 -3.77 -14.15
CA TYR A 646 5.87 -4.11 -13.37
C TYR A 646 5.56 -3.03 -12.35
N PHE A 647 6.56 -2.52 -11.64
CA PHE A 647 6.36 -1.48 -10.65
C PHE A 647 5.75 -0.21 -11.26
N ASN A 648 6.37 0.33 -12.30
CA ASN A 648 5.90 1.54 -12.96
C ASN A 648 4.55 1.34 -13.66
N ARG A 649 4.28 0.14 -14.22
CA ARG A 649 2.95 -0.20 -14.76
C ARG A 649 1.90 -0.28 -13.66
N GLY A 650 2.26 -0.84 -12.51
CA GLY A 650 1.42 -0.86 -11.32
C GLY A 650 1.03 0.54 -10.85
N LEU A 651 1.99 1.47 -10.83
CA LEU A 651 1.73 2.89 -10.55
C LEU A 651 0.81 3.54 -11.62
N ALA A 652 1.02 3.22 -12.90
CA ALA A 652 0.17 3.71 -13.98
C ALA A 652 -1.27 3.18 -13.84
N TYR A 653 -1.45 1.91 -13.46
CA TYR A 653 -2.78 1.36 -13.15
C TYR A 653 -3.44 2.05 -11.97
N LEU A 654 -2.70 2.38 -10.90
CA LEU A 654 -3.23 3.13 -9.75
C LEU A 654 -3.76 4.50 -10.16
N ASN A 655 -2.96 5.25 -10.92
CA ASN A 655 -3.36 6.56 -11.41
C ASN A 655 -4.54 6.51 -12.39
N ALA A 656 -4.71 5.39 -13.11
CA ALA A 656 -5.86 5.14 -13.97
C ALA A 656 -7.08 4.56 -13.21
N GLY A 657 -7.01 4.38 -11.89
CA GLY A 657 -8.09 3.83 -11.06
C GLY A 657 -8.25 2.30 -11.11
N ASN A 658 -7.35 1.58 -11.77
CA ASN A 658 -7.42 0.14 -11.97
C ASN A 658 -6.73 -0.64 -10.83
N LYS A 659 -7.33 -0.65 -9.64
CA LYS A 659 -6.74 -1.21 -8.42
C LYS A 659 -6.32 -2.69 -8.54
N ASN A 660 -7.13 -3.53 -9.20
CA ASN A 660 -6.83 -4.98 -9.30
C ASN A 660 -5.58 -5.27 -10.11
N GLN A 661 -5.42 -4.60 -11.28
CA GLN A 661 -4.24 -4.74 -12.12
C GLN A 661 -3.01 -4.15 -11.42
N ALA A 662 -3.17 -3.00 -10.74
CA ALA A 662 -2.11 -2.41 -9.94
C ALA A 662 -1.62 -3.37 -8.86
N PHE A 663 -2.54 -4.02 -8.15
CA PHE A 663 -2.21 -4.99 -7.11
C PHE A 663 -1.38 -6.15 -7.64
N SER A 664 -1.80 -6.76 -8.75
CA SER A 664 -1.09 -7.86 -9.41
C SER A 664 0.32 -7.46 -9.84
N ASP A 665 0.46 -6.30 -10.49
CA ASP A 665 1.76 -5.82 -10.97
C ASP A 665 2.70 -5.46 -9.81
N LEU A 666 2.21 -4.81 -8.76
CA LEU A 666 3.00 -4.45 -7.58
C LEU A 666 3.44 -5.69 -6.79
N SER A 667 2.58 -6.71 -6.66
CA SER A 667 2.96 -8.00 -6.08
C SER A 667 4.08 -8.64 -6.89
N LYS A 668 3.96 -8.66 -8.23
CA LYS A 668 5.00 -9.20 -9.11
C LYS A 668 6.30 -8.40 -9.04
N ALA A 669 6.23 -7.07 -9.01
CA ALA A 669 7.40 -6.21 -8.85
C ALA A 669 8.12 -6.49 -7.52
N GLY A 670 7.39 -6.62 -6.41
CA GLY A 670 7.93 -7.00 -5.11
C GLY A 670 8.58 -8.38 -5.14
N GLU A 671 7.93 -9.39 -5.76
CA GLU A 671 8.51 -10.71 -5.99
C GLU A 671 9.85 -10.62 -6.73
N LEU A 672 9.95 -9.71 -7.72
CA LEU A 672 11.17 -9.47 -8.49
C LEU A 672 12.19 -8.56 -7.78
N GLY A 673 11.93 -8.14 -6.53
CA GLY A 673 12.89 -7.46 -5.67
C GLY A 673 12.72 -5.93 -5.58
N ILE A 674 11.61 -5.37 -6.08
CA ILE A 674 11.30 -3.95 -5.95
C ILE A 674 10.63 -3.71 -4.58
N ILE A 675 11.44 -3.35 -3.59
CA ILE A 675 11.02 -3.21 -2.19
C ILE A 675 9.85 -2.22 -2.00
N PRO A 676 9.81 -1.02 -2.64
CA PRO A 676 8.72 -0.07 -2.48
C PRO A 676 7.33 -0.62 -2.82
N SER A 677 7.24 -1.68 -3.63
CA SER A 677 5.98 -2.34 -4.00
C SER A 677 5.15 -2.76 -2.79
N TYR A 678 5.78 -3.35 -1.79
CA TYR A 678 5.08 -3.83 -0.59
C TYR A 678 4.59 -2.69 0.31
N ASN A 679 5.26 -1.52 0.28
CA ASN A 679 4.77 -0.33 0.97
C ASN A 679 3.47 0.18 0.35
N ILE A 680 3.38 0.12 -1.00
CA ILE A 680 2.17 0.51 -1.73
C ILE A 680 1.05 -0.49 -1.46
N LEU A 681 1.33 -1.79 -1.57
CA LEU A 681 0.35 -2.85 -1.32
C LEU A 681 -0.30 -2.72 0.06
N LYS A 682 0.47 -2.36 1.10
CA LYS A 682 -0.04 -2.08 2.44
C LYS A 682 -0.99 -0.88 2.51
N ARG A 683 -0.79 0.13 1.66
CA ARG A 683 -1.65 1.34 1.61
C ARG A 683 -2.92 1.15 0.80
N MET A 684 -2.96 0.14 -0.08
CA MET A 684 -4.10 -0.14 -0.95
C MET A 684 -5.25 -0.92 -0.27
N LYS A 685 -5.04 -1.34 0.96
CA LYS A 685 -6.02 -2.09 1.78
C LYS A 685 -7.16 -1.25 2.29
#